data_c568ca6ea1fc9cb21cd23d6d33d51dd5
#
_entry.id   c568ca6ea1fc9cb21cd23d6d33d51dd5
#
_cell.length_a   1.000
_cell.length_b   1.000
_cell.length_c   1.000
_cell.angle_alpha   90.00
_cell.angle_beta   90.00
_cell.angle_gamma   90.00
#
_symmetry.space_group_name_H-M   'P 1'
#
loop_
_entity.id
_entity.type
_entity.pdbx_description
1 polymer ?
#
loop_
_entity_poly.entity_id
_entity_poly.type
_entity_poly.pdbx_seq_one_letter_code
_entity_poly.pdbx_strand_id
1 'polypeptide(L)'
;MTGCASDDNGNDTNNNAGQDTSGTNPSAWVDSNIIGNVNANTPADVKKDFALASNKEWIVSLDGKRSDKIADMSKIVLNKKKALLSDPSVTGKTADEIRKYADLASDWDMRNAQGVNPIKPYLDNIDKIASKEELYAYFCDTKKNPMGLAPIIMDGSRGSKENLAQNITTLKHLGFTLIDPNHPTTDYYFNIAQESAMERKEIIDGKTQYLFKRLGYSDGDINRLLTDTYGIEKKFIVALNENWNNTNQAENKYVFDKKTVLDAAGHYPLESYLKNRGHEKSEKISLDIEYLKKLDGICSGNLGAIKSMLKVQTALTCGDYLDKETHDAFTNLEKSRTKEDKPITDDEETKANKLLFDQYIGKTALNAGLNQIYVDRYTDPAAYEKLMTMTNRLVKAYRDNIFTGSTWLSDEGKKASIDKIDALKVHVIYPDNNVLDYSNLNIRKKSEGGTFLDAYMAVAYQNDYLKGKIAAMPYDRGFWNPLDNSLSTTTTNSVYNLETNGIYIFAGFLEDPMFRTDMTDEEMYAGIGTTVGHEISHGFDKNGAEYNKEGIKQKWMPDVDQMAFNDRVDKVAAYFSSLKPYANCGLYNGNNVNAEATADMGGMRACLTVAKEDPNFNYKAYFEHYGSAWGCQHTKETEEWLFSHDPHPLAFYRVNVTLQQFDEFNNTFDIKAGDGMYLEPEKRIAIW
;
A
#
# COMPACT_ATOMS: atom_id res chain seq x y z
N MET A 1 -8.34 -2.57 0.10
CA MET A 1 -7.71 -2.63 1.43
C MET A 1 -6.49 -3.53 1.29
N THR A 2 -5.34 -2.93 1.13
CA THR A 2 -4.03 -3.57 1.19
C THR A 2 -3.14 -2.57 1.93
N GLY A 3 -3.18 -2.63 3.22
CA GLY A 3 -2.33 -1.85 4.10
C GLY A 3 -1.73 -2.80 5.12
N CYS A 4 -0.43 -2.84 5.19
CA CYS A 4 0.49 -3.69 5.91
C CYS A 4 0.98 -4.88 5.08
N ALA A 5 1.83 -4.62 4.10
CA ALA A 5 2.75 -5.63 3.61
C ALA A 5 3.87 -5.81 4.66
N SER A 6 3.75 -6.79 5.52
CA SER A 6 4.86 -7.33 6.27
C SER A 6 5.29 -8.62 5.58
N ASP A 7 6.39 -8.54 4.84
CA ASP A 7 7.13 -9.73 4.40
C ASP A 7 7.67 -10.45 5.65
N ASP A 8 7.07 -11.57 5.99
CA ASP A 8 7.71 -12.56 6.84
C ASP A 8 7.30 -13.97 6.39
N ASN A 9 8.10 -14.54 5.49
CA ASN A 9 8.09 -15.97 5.22
C ASN A 9 8.87 -16.70 6.32
N GLY A 10 8.20 -16.97 7.43
CA GLY A 10 8.61 -17.90 8.45
C GLY A 10 7.96 -19.26 8.21
N ASN A 11 8.65 -20.12 7.50
CA ASN A 11 8.33 -21.54 7.39
C ASN A 11 8.53 -22.17 8.79
N ASP A 12 7.45 -22.46 9.50
CA ASP A 12 7.56 -23.30 10.69
C ASP A 12 6.51 -24.42 10.68
N THR A 13 7.09 -25.59 10.77
CA THR A 13 6.53 -26.91 10.71
C THR A 13 5.55 -27.19 11.86
N ASN A 14 4.43 -27.86 11.48
CA ASN A 14 3.57 -28.74 12.27
C ASN A 14 3.96 -28.95 13.74
N ASN A 15 3.13 -28.43 14.65
CA ASN A 15 2.91 -29.07 15.94
C ASN A 15 1.40 -29.31 16.11
N ASN A 16 1.01 -30.55 15.88
CA ASN A 16 -0.27 -31.10 16.29
C ASN A 16 -0.34 -31.15 17.83
N ALA A 17 -0.85 -30.10 18.45
CA ALA A 17 -1.39 -30.18 19.79
C ALA A 17 -2.88 -30.55 19.67
N GLY A 18 -3.30 -31.60 20.36
CA GLY A 18 -4.63 -32.18 20.25
C GLY A 18 -5.75 -31.12 20.37
N GLN A 19 -6.57 -31.05 19.38
CA GLN A 19 -7.77 -30.22 19.35
C GLN A 19 -8.79 -30.80 20.33
N ASP A 20 -9.08 -30.07 21.41
CA ASP A 20 -10.32 -30.22 22.15
C ASP A 20 -11.46 -29.69 21.26
N THR A 21 -12.23 -30.59 20.66
CA THR A 21 -13.34 -30.29 19.75
C THR A 21 -14.62 -29.90 20.51
N SER A 22 -14.58 -29.66 21.81
CA SER A 22 -15.71 -29.26 22.64
C SER A 22 -15.91 -27.74 22.73
N GLY A 23 -15.20 -26.94 21.91
CA GLY A 23 -15.38 -25.50 21.85
C GLY A 23 -16.80 -25.14 21.42
N THR A 24 -17.51 -24.44 22.26
CA THR A 24 -18.79 -23.80 21.92
C THR A 24 -18.52 -22.77 20.86
N ASN A 25 -18.64 -23.22 19.61
CA ASN A 25 -18.75 -22.31 18.47
C ASN A 25 -19.83 -21.26 18.86
N PRO A 26 -19.60 -19.95 18.73
CA PRO A 26 -20.69 -18.99 18.68
C PRO A 26 -21.44 -19.17 17.34
N SER A 27 -21.76 -20.41 17.04
CA SER A 27 -22.35 -20.96 15.80
C SER A 27 -23.75 -20.48 15.55
N ALA A 28 -24.15 -19.40 16.19
CA ALA A 28 -25.41 -18.73 15.89
C ALA A 28 -25.25 -17.58 14.89
N TRP A 29 -24.01 -17.18 14.55
CA TRP A 29 -23.81 -16.15 13.55
C TRP A 29 -23.98 -16.76 12.16
N VAL A 30 -25.05 -16.33 11.49
CA VAL A 30 -25.39 -16.78 10.15
C VAL A 30 -24.35 -16.23 9.17
N ASP A 31 -24.16 -16.89 8.04
CA ASP A 31 -23.38 -16.40 6.89
C ASP A 31 -24.05 -15.13 6.29
N SER A 32 -24.16 -14.09 7.13
CA SER A 32 -25.01 -12.92 6.87
C SER A 32 -24.41 -11.96 5.86
N ASN A 33 -23.12 -12.09 5.64
CA ASN A 33 -22.33 -11.34 4.67
C ASN A 33 -22.31 -11.97 3.27
N ILE A 34 -22.94 -13.14 3.11
CA ILE A 34 -22.99 -13.86 1.82
C ILE A 34 -24.33 -13.61 1.12
N ILE A 35 -24.27 -13.25 -0.16
CA ILE A 35 -25.45 -12.99 -0.99
C ILE A 35 -26.42 -14.15 -0.96
N GLY A 36 -27.68 -13.83 -0.73
CA GLY A 36 -28.79 -14.80 -0.73
C GLY A 36 -29.05 -15.49 0.61
N ASN A 37 -28.15 -15.34 1.59
CA ASN A 37 -28.35 -15.96 2.91
C ASN A 37 -29.29 -15.14 3.81
N VAL A 38 -29.48 -13.85 3.53
CA VAL A 38 -30.35 -12.95 4.28
C VAL A 38 -31.50 -12.46 3.41
N ASN A 39 -32.72 -12.49 3.96
CA ASN A 39 -33.93 -11.97 3.32
C ASN A 39 -34.86 -11.32 4.34
N ALA A 40 -36.00 -10.81 3.89
CA ALA A 40 -36.95 -10.11 4.75
C ALA A 40 -37.43 -10.94 5.96
N ASN A 41 -37.49 -12.26 5.85
CA ASN A 41 -37.91 -13.18 6.90
C ASN A 41 -36.79 -13.65 7.82
N THR A 42 -35.53 -13.32 7.52
CA THR A 42 -34.37 -13.67 8.35
C THR A 42 -34.52 -13.00 9.73
N PRO A 43 -34.51 -13.74 10.84
CA PRO A 43 -34.54 -13.13 12.17
C PRO A 43 -33.31 -12.26 12.37
N ALA A 44 -33.49 -11.06 12.88
CA ALA A 44 -32.41 -10.15 13.27
C ALA A 44 -32.62 -9.79 14.76
N ASP A 45 -31.70 -10.27 15.58
CA ASP A 45 -31.74 -10.09 17.03
C ASP A 45 -30.35 -9.59 17.49
N VAL A 46 -30.32 -8.38 18.01
CA VAL A 46 -29.09 -7.74 18.52
C VAL A 46 -28.36 -8.58 19.55
N LYS A 47 -29.08 -9.47 20.27
CA LYS A 47 -28.49 -10.35 21.27
C LYS A 47 -27.88 -11.60 20.68
N LYS A 48 -28.27 -11.97 19.44
CA LYS A 48 -27.74 -13.16 18.76
C LYS A 48 -26.59 -12.84 17.83
N ASP A 49 -26.79 -11.85 16.96
CA ASP A 49 -25.85 -11.43 15.93
C ASP A 49 -26.02 -9.93 15.70
N PHE A 50 -25.17 -9.13 16.34
CA PHE A 50 -25.29 -7.68 16.32
C PHE A 50 -24.98 -7.11 14.93
N ALA A 51 -23.97 -7.66 14.23
CA ALA A 51 -23.60 -7.23 12.90
C ALA A 51 -24.74 -7.44 11.92
N LEU A 52 -25.41 -8.61 11.95
CA LEU A 52 -26.61 -8.87 11.15
C LEU A 52 -27.73 -7.91 11.53
N ALA A 53 -28.03 -7.76 12.81
CA ALA A 53 -29.14 -6.93 13.26
C ALA A 53 -28.97 -5.46 12.80
N SER A 54 -27.73 -4.94 12.84
CA SER A 54 -27.40 -3.58 12.41
C SER A 54 -27.49 -3.39 10.88
N ASN A 55 -27.40 -4.46 10.08
CA ASN A 55 -27.30 -4.37 8.63
C ASN A 55 -28.44 -5.04 7.85
N LYS A 56 -29.34 -5.78 8.50
CA LYS A 56 -30.37 -6.58 7.83
C LYS A 56 -31.21 -5.79 6.84
N GLU A 57 -31.76 -4.64 7.26
CA GLU A 57 -32.61 -3.82 6.39
C GLU A 57 -31.87 -3.33 5.16
N TRP A 58 -30.63 -2.91 5.34
CA TRP A 58 -29.76 -2.50 4.25
C TRP A 58 -29.44 -3.68 3.32
N ILE A 59 -29.08 -4.86 3.85
CA ILE A 59 -28.81 -6.06 3.05
C ILE A 59 -30.04 -6.44 2.21
N VAL A 60 -31.24 -6.45 2.81
CA VAL A 60 -32.49 -6.75 2.10
C VAL A 60 -32.76 -5.71 1.00
N SER A 61 -32.44 -4.44 1.23
CA SER A 61 -32.60 -3.38 0.23
C SER A 61 -31.68 -3.51 -0.99
N LEU A 62 -30.59 -4.26 -0.88
CA LEU A 62 -29.67 -4.53 -1.99
C LEU A 62 -30.27 -5.46 -3.06
N ASP A 63 -31.39 -6.13 -2.75
CA ASP A 63 -32.08 -7.04 -3.67
C ASP A 63 -31.12 -8.07 -4.32
N GLY A 64 -30.30 -8.70 -3.50
CA GLY A 64 -29.33 -9.71 -3.94
C GLY A 64 -28.10 -9.16 -4.65
N LYS A 65 -27.86 -7.84 -4.63
CA LYS A 65 -26.66 -7.25 -5.20
C LYS A 65 -25.53 -7.26 -4.18
N ARG A 66 -24.32 -7.43 -4.69
CA ARG A 66 -23.09 -7.23 -3.88
C ARG A 66 -22.93 -5.75 -3.54
N SER A 67 -22.60 -5.48 -2.29
CA SER A 67 -22.15 -4.18 -1.81
C SER A 67 -21.28 -4.35 -0.56
N ASP A 68 -20.37 -3.41 -0.33
CA ASP A 68 -19.51 -3.33 0.84
C ASP A 68 -19.32 -1.84 1.11
N LYS A 69 -19.82 -1.35 2.25
CA LYS A 69 -19.86 0.08 2.55
C LYS A 69 -18.48 0.72 2.52
N ILE A 70 -17.45 0.01 2.98
CA ILE A 70 -16.08 0.52 2.96
C ILE A 70 -15.50 0.48 1.54
N ALA A 71 -15.67 -0.63 0.81
CA ALA A 71 -15.20 -0.73 -0.56
C ALA A 71 -15.95 0.23 -1.51
N ASP A 72 -17.22 0.49 -1.27
CA ASP A 72 -18.02 1.41 -2.09
C ASP A 72 -17.58 2.88 -1.92
N MET A 73 -16.96 3.27 -0.80
CA MET A 73 -16.31 4.57 -0.65
C MET A 73 -15.24 4.80 -1.73
N SER A 74 -14.50 3.77 -2.11
CA SER A 74 -13.51 3.87 -3.20
C SER A 74 -14.14 4.29 -4.53
N LYS A 75 -15.36 3.83 -4.82
CA LYS A 75 -16.11 4.24 -6.03
C LYS A 75 -16.51 5.71 -5.96
N ILE A 76 -16.91 6.18 -4.76
CA ILE A 76 -17.22 7.60 -4.54
C ILE A 76 -15.98 8.45 -4.83
N VAL A 77 -14.83 8.08 -4.29
CA VAL A 77 -13.56 8.79 -4.52
C VAL A 77 -13.17 8.78 -6.01
N LEU A 78 -13.27 7.65 -6.70
CA LEU A 78 -13.01 7.55 -8.13
C LEU A 78 -13.93 8.47 -8.94
N ASN A 79 -15.22 8.53 -8.61
CA ASN A 79 -16.18 9.40 -9.27
C ASN A 79 -15.89 10.89 -8.98
N LYS A 80 -15.48 11.23 -7.76
CA LYS A 80 -15.03 12.58 -7.41
C LYS A 80 -13.77 12.96 -8.20
N LYS A 81 -12.77 12.08 -8.32
CA LYS A 81 -11.59 12.30 -9.17
C LYS A 81 -11.97 12.54 -10.64
N LYS A 82 -12.91 11.74 -11.17
CA LYS A 82 -13.41 11.91 -12.54
C LYS A 82 -14.11 13.27 -12.71
N ALA A 83 -14.93 13.66 -11.75
CA ALA A 83 -15.59 14.96 -11.76
C ALA A 83 -14.61 16.14 -11.76
N LEU A 84 -13.48 16.06 -11.02
CA LEU A 84 -12.41 17.06 -11.04
C LEU A 84 -11.81 17.28 -12.43
N LEU A 85 -11.62 16.21 -13.20
CA LEU A 85 -11.09 16.31 -14.55
C LEU A 85 -12.05 17.02 -15.50
N SER A 86 -13.35 16.89 -15.27
CA SER A 86 -14.40 17.48 -16.11
C SER A 86 -14.84 18.87 -15.64
N ASP A 87 -14.46 19.30 -14.43
CA ASP A 87 -14.87 20.59 -13.86
C ASP A 87 -14.01 21.74 -14.42
N PRO A 88 -14.57 22.67 -15.22
CA PRO A 88 -13.83 23.79 -15.76
C PRO A 88 -13.38 24.82 -14.73
N SER A 89 -13.93 24.80 -13.51
CA SER A 89 -13.51 25.66 -12.43
C SER A 89 -12.19 25.20 -11.77
N VAL A 90 -11.80 23.95 -11.95
CA VAL A 90 -10.50 23.42 -11.54
C VAL A 90 -9.46 23.86 -12.54
N THR A 91 -8.66 24.86 -12.22
CA THR A 91 -7.70 25.51 -13.13
C THR A 91 -6.28 25.42 -12.60
N GLY A 92 -5.31 25.75 -13.46
CA GLY A 92 -3.89 25.80 -13.13
C GLY A 92 -3.07 24.73 -13.82
N LYS A 93 -1.74 24.94 -13.84
CA LYS A 93 -0.79 24.10 -14.58
C LYS A 93 -0.93 22.61 -14.25
N THR A 94 -1.00 22.27 -12.97
CA THR A 94 -1.11 20.88 -12.52
C THR A 94 -2.37 20.22 -13.05
N ALA A 95 -3.53 20.89 -12.91
CA ALA A 95 -4.81 20.38 -13.41
C ALA A 95 -4.80 20.19 -14.93
N ASP A 96 -4.21 21.14 -15.66
CA ASP A 96 -4.12 21.08 -17.13
C ASP A 96 -3.24 19.90 -17.60
N GLU A 97 -2.12 19.64 -16.93
CA GLU A 97 -1.24 18.51 -17.29
C GLU A 97 -1.91 17.17 -16.94
N ILE A 98 -2.61 17.08 -15.81
CA ILE A 98 -3.36 15.87 -15.43
C ILE A 98 -4.47 15.59 -16.46
N ARG A 99 -5.23 16.61 -16.88
CA ARG A 99 -6.26 16.44 -17.93
C ARG A 99 -5.68 15.95 -19.24
N LYS A 100 -4.59 16.57 -19.72
CA LYS A 100 -3.92 16.13 -20.95
C LYS A 100 -3.48 14.66 -20.85
N TYR A 101 -2.93 14.27 -19.70
CA TYR A 101 -2.52 12.89 -19.46
C TYR A 101 -3.72 11.94 -19.47
N ALA A 102 -4.80 12.30 -18.76
CA ALA A 102 -6.02 11.51 -18.68
C ALA A 102 -6.73 11.38 -20.05
N ASP A 103 -6.79 12.47 -20.83
CA ASP A 103 -7.37 12.48 -22.18
C ASP A 103 -6.62 11.51 -23.10
N LEU A 104 -5.28 11.55 -23.08
CA LEU A 104 -4.45 10.64 -23.89
C LEU A 104 -4.55 9.18 -23.40
N ALA A 105 -4.62 8.97 -22.10
CA ALA A 105 -4.74 7.64 -21.50
C ALA A 105 -6.06 6.96 -21.88
N SER A 106 -7.16 7.70 -21.87
CA SER A 106 -8.52 7.20 -22.10
C SER A 106 -8.92 7.13 -23.57
N ASP A 107 -8.19 7.77 -24.48
CA ASP A 107 -8.50 7.79 -25.94
C ASP A 107 -7.99 6.51 -26.62
N TRP A 108 -8.71 5.41 -26.41
CA TRP A 108 -8.37 4.12 -27.02
C TRP A 108 -8.44 4.16 -28.57
N ASP A 109 -9.30 4.98 -29.16
CA ASP A 109 -9.38 5.10 -30.62
C ASP A 109 -8.07 5.70 -31.18
N MET A 110 -7.56 6.75 -30.54
CA MET A 110 -6.27 7.33 -30.90
C MET A 110 -5.13 6.32 -30.67
N ARG A 111 -5.09 5.68 -29.50
CA ARG A 111 -4.05 4.72 -29.15
C ARG A 111 -4.05 3.53 -30.12
N ASN A 112 -5.23 3.01 -30.49
CA ASN A 112 -5.37 1.94 -31.46
C ASN A 112 -4.93 2.38 -32.87
N ALA A 113 -5.22 3.61 -33.28
CA ALA A 113 -4.76 4.15 -34.57
C ALA A 113 -3.23 4.31 -34.61
N GLN A 114 -2.58 4.60 -33.48
CA GLN A 114 -1.12 4.70 -33.36
C GLN A 114 -0.45 3.32 -33.25
N GLY A 115 -1.15 2.32 -32.73
CA GLY A 115 -0.65 0.96 -32.53
C GLY A 115 0.60 0.94 -31.65
N VAL A 116 1.58 0.14 -32.04
CA VAL A 116 2.86 0.04 -31.34
C VAL A 116 3.91 1.08 -31.79
N ASN A 117 3.57 1.98 -32.73
CA ASN A 117 4.55 2.92 -33.28
C ASN A 117 5.12 3.93 -32.27
N PRO A 118 4.38 4.38 -31.25
CA PRO A 118 4.92 5.34 -30.28
C PRO A 118 6.19 4.90 -29.56
N ILE A 119 6.48 3.58 -29.45
CA ILE A 119 7.70 3.10 -28.79
C ILE A 119 8.95 3.21 -29.67
N LYS A 120 8.79 3.25 -31.03
CA LYS A 120 9.91 3.20 -31.97
C LYS A 120 11.00 4.26 -31.73
N PRO A 121 10.68 5.54 -31.50
CA PRO A 121 11.71 6.55 -31.25
C PRO A 121 12.61 6.22 -30.06
N TYR A 122 12.07 5.60 -29.02
CA TYR A 122 12.83 5.19 -27.82
C TYR A 122 13.75 4.00 -28.10
N LEU A 123 13.27 3.01 -28.86
CA LEU A 123 14.09 1.87 -29.30
C LEU A 123 15.18 2.33 -30.29
N ASP A 124 14.88 3.24 -31.22
CA ASP A 124 15.84 3.81 -32.17
C ASP A 124 16.95 4.59 -31.47
N ASN A 125 16.65 5.26 -30.34
CA ASN A 125 17.68 5.93 -29.54
C ASN A 125 18.67 4.93 -28.95
N ILE A 126 18.21 3.76 -28.54
CA ILE A 126 19.07 2.67 -28.05
C ILE A 126 19.87 2.07 -29.20
N ASP A 127 19.24 1.88 -30.36
CA ASP A 127 19.93 1.32 -31.54
C ASP A 127 21.07 2.19 -32.06
N LYS A 128 20.98 3.50 -31.93
CA LYS A 128 22.02 4.46 -32.34
C LYS A 128 23.27 4.44 -31.46
N ILE A 129 23.23 3.82 -30.27
CA ILE A 129 24.39 3.73 -29.38
C ILE A 129 25.47 2.85 -30.02
N ALA A 130 26.64 3.42 -30.35
CA ALA A 130 27.72 2.73 -31.02
C ALA A 130 28.99 2.57 -30.16
N SER A 131 29.09 3.30 -29.02
CA SER A 131 30.24 3.25 -28.12
C SER A 131 29.82 3.26 -26.65
N LYS A 132 30.77 2.98 -25.75
CA LYS A 132 30.56 3.11 -24.30
C LYS A 132 30.27 4.56 -23.90
N GLU A 133 30.94 5.51 -24.51
CA GLU A 133 30.75 6.95 -24.27
C GLU A 133 29.31 7.38 -24.65
N GLU A 134 28.83 6.88 -25.77
CA GLU A 134 27.44 7.13 -26.19
C GLU A 134 26.42 6.41 -25.28
N LEU A 135 26.75 5.21 -24.78
CA LEU A 135 25.95 4.52 -23.77
C LEU A 135 25.84 5.35 -22.49
N TYR A 136 26.96 5.89 -22.03
CA TYR A 136 27.00 6.75 -20.84
C TYR A 136 26.26 8.06 -21.03
N ALA A 137 26.39 8.66 -22.25
CA ALA A 137 25.60 9.81 -22.60
C ALA A 137 24.08 9.50 -22.61
N TYR A 138 23.69 8.32 -23.12
CA TYR A 138 22.29 7.88 -23.11
C TYR A 138 21.75 7.71 -21.68
N PHE A 139 22.50 7.10 -20.75
CA PHE A 139 22.07 6.97 -19.36
C PHE A 139 21.72 8.32 -18.73
N CYS A 140 22.47 9.36 -19.06
CA CYS A 140 22.32 10.72 -18.52
C CYS A 140 21.31 11.58 -19.28
N ASP A 141 20.87 11.19 -20.48
CA ASP A 141 20.01 11.99 -21.36
C ASP A 141 18.53 11.83 -20.96
N THR A 142 17.99 12.81 -20.26
CA THR A 142 16.60 12.78 -19.79
C THR A 142 15.54 12.89 -20.88
N LYS A 143 15.93 13.24 -22.12
CA LYS A 143 15.01 13.28 -23.27
C LYS A 143 14.98 11.97 -24.05
N LYS A 144 16.14 11.31 -24.19
CA LYS A 144 16.23 10.00 -24.86
C LYS A 144 15.92 8.84 -23.93
N ASN A 145 16.20 8.99 -22.65
CA ASN A 145 16.02 8.03 -21.58
C ASN A 145 15.26 8.65 -20.38
N PRO A 146 14.00 9.09 -20.58
CA PRO A 146 13.25 9.76 -19.50
C PRO A 146 12.99 8.88 -18.30
N MET A 147 12.86 7.56 -18.48
CA MET A 147 12.71 6.58 -17.40
C MET A 147 13.99 6.35 -16.57
N GLY A 148 15.14 6.87 -17.01
CA GLY A 148 16.40 6.71 -16.30
C GLY A 148 16.96 5.28 -16.30
N LEU A 149 16.64 4.49 -17.34
CA LEU A 149 17.13 3.12 -17.43
C LEU A 149 18.66 3.09 -17.50
N ALA A 150 19.28 2.53 -16.48
CA ALA A 150 20.71 2.35 -16.33
C ALA A 150 20.97 1.20 -15.35
N PRO A 151 22.16 0.60 -15.33
CA PRO A 151 22.49 -0.46 -14.35
C PRO A 151 22.27 -0.04 -12.88
N ILE A 152 22.40 1.25 -12.57
CA ILE A 152 21.98 1.86 -11.31
C ILE A 152 20.89 2.88 -11.61
N ILE A 153 19.81 2.85 -10.84
CA ILE A 153 18.64 3.75 -10.98
C ILE A 153 18.32 4.45 -9.66
N MET A 154 17.60 5.57 -9.77
CA MET A 154 17.04 6.27 -8.62
C MET A 154 15.92 5.43 -8.00
N ASP A 155 16.02 5.20 -6.68
CA ASP A 155 14.95 4.55 -5.92
C ASP A 155 14.09 5.57 -5.18
N GLY A 156 14.72 6.48 -4.45
CA GLY A 156 14.04 7.50 -3.69
C GLY A 156 14.97 8.24 -2.75
N SER A 157 14.41 8.69 -1.63
CA SER A 157 15.14 9.24 -0.50
C SER A 157 14.58 8.69 0.80
N ARG A 158 15.44 8.55 1.80
CA ARG A 158 15.05 8.12 3.14
C ARG A 158 15.77 8.93 4.21
N GLY A 159 15.25 8.91 5.43
CA GLY A 159 15.94 9.45 6.57
C GLY A 159 17.14 8.61 7.01
N SER A 160 18.02 9.22 7.77
CA SER A 160 19.11 8.52 8.46
C SER A 160 18.65 8.10 9.86
N LYS A 161 18.84 6.83 10.22
CA LYS A 161 18.55 6.33 11.58
C LYS A 161 19.54 6.84 12.62
N GLU A 162 20.76 7.23 12.20
CA GLU A 162 21.83 7.73 13.08
C GLU A 162 21.99 9.26 13.04
N ASN A 163 21.68 9.87 11.89
CA ASN A 163 21.77 11.32 11.72
C ASN A 163 20.49 11.84 11.07
N LEU A 164 19.55 12.21 11.90
CA LEU A 164 18.23 12.71 11.51
C LEU A 164 18.25 14.07 10.78
N ALA A 165 19.41 14.69 10.62
CA ALA A 165 19.53 16.02 10.01
C ALA A 165 19.51 16.02 8.47
N GLN A 166 19.63 14.85 7.81
CA GLN A 166 19.76 14.78 6.35
C GLN A 166 18.96 13.65 5.73
N ASN A 167 18.32 13.92 4.59
CA ASN A 167 17.82 12.89 3.70
C ASN A 167 18.97 12.20 2.96
N ILE A 168 18.80 10.89 2.73
CA ILE A 168 19.76 10.05 2.03
C ILE A 168 19.15 9.70 0.67
N THR A 169 19.85 10.02 -0.42
CA THR A 169 19.47 9.55 -1.75
C THR A 169 19.74 8.06 -1.85
N THR A 170 18.74 7.28 -2.21
CA THR A 170 18.86 5.84 -2.39
C THR A 170 18.96 5.48 -3.87
N LEU A 171 20.01 4.76 -4.21
CA LEU A 171 20.23 4.16 -5.52
C LEU A 171 20.14 2.65 -5.41
N LYS A 172 19.50 2.02 -6.40
CA LYS A 172 19.43 0.54 -6.50
C LYS A 172 19.86 0.08 -7.88
N HIS A 173 20.10 -1.21 -8.02
CA HIS A 173 20.25 -1.82 -9.35
C HIS A 173 18.95 -1.68 -10.15
N LEU A 174 19.05 -1.69 -11.47
CA LEU A 174 17.88 -1.83 -12.36
C LEU A 174 17.13 -3.11 -12.00
N GLY A 175 15.82 -3.03 -11.95
CA GLY A 175 15.00 -4.24 -11.73
C GLY A 175 15.29 -5.28 -12.80
N PHE A 176 15.73 -6.47 -12.39
CA PHE A 176 16.03 -7.56 -13.33
C PHE A 176 14.74 -8.26 -13.76
N THR A 177 14.66 -8.61 -15.04
CA THR A 177 13.40 -9.05 -15.65
C THR A 177 12.80 -10.32 -15.04
N LEU A 178 13.65 -11.28 -14.64
CA LEU A 178 13.20 -12.54 -14.04
C LEU A 178 12.89 -12.44 -12.54
N ILE A 179 13.26 -11.35 -11.88
CA ILE A 179 12.90 -11.16 -10.46
C ILE A 179 11.42 -10.76 -10.37
N ASP A 180 10.67 -11.57 -9.64
CA ASP A 180 9.29 -11.22 -9.28
C ASP A 180 9.33 -10.15 -8.17
N PRO A 181 8.66 -8.99 -8.33
CA PRO A 181 8.58 -7.98 -7.28
C PRO A 181 7.98 -8.51 -5.96
N ASN A 182 7.10 -9.50 -6.03
CA ASN A 182 6.46 -10.10 -4.86
C ASN A 182 7.33 -11.20 -4.19
N HIS A 183 8.31 -11.75 -4.92
CA HIS A 183 9.24 -12.76 -4.43
C HIS A 183 10.65 -12.44 -4.93
N PRO A 184 11.30 -11.40 -4.38
CA PRO A 184 12.56 -10.89 -4.90
C PRO A 184 13.72 -11.84 -4.59
N THR A 185 14.00 -12.78 -5.50
CA THR A 185 15.15 -13.66 -5.42
C THR A 185 15.96 -13.64 -6.69
N THR A 186 17.29 -13.58 -6.56
CA THR A 186 18.22 -13.70 -7.68
C THR A 186 18.42 -15.16 -8.14
N ASP A 187 17.95 -16.11 -7.35
CA ASP A 187 18.10 -17.55 -7.63
C ASP A 187 17.45 -17.96 -8.94
N TYR A 188 16.45 -17.23 -9.42
CA TYR A 188 15.79 -17.46 -10.71
C TYR A 188 16.77 -17.47 -11.90
N TYR A 189 17.86 -16.71 -11.82
CA TYR A 189 18.91 -16.70 -12.86
C TYR A 189 19.84 -17.90 -12.81
N PHE A 190 19.92 -18.59 -11.69
CA PHE A 190 20.80 -19.74 -11.47
C PHE A 190 20.03 -21.06 -11.46
N ASN A 191 18.76 -21.03 -11.07
CA ASN A 191 17.89 -22.19 -11.00
C ASN A 191 16.59 -21.95 -11.78
N ILE A 192 16.71 -21.81 -13.09
CA ILE A 192 15.57 -21.55 -14.00
C ILE A 192 14.57 -22.72 -14.05
N ALA A 193 14.93 -23.90 -13.57
CA ALA A 193 14.02 -25.04 -13.47
C ALA A 193 13.05 -24.94 -12.29
N GLN A 194 13.22 -23.99 -11.41
CA GLN A 194 12.22 -23.68 -10.38
C GLN A 194 10.92 -23.21 -11.03
N GLU A 195 9.76 -23.71 -10.58
CA GLU A 195 8.46 -23.46 -11.20
C GLU A 195 8.16 -21.94 -11.32
N SER A 196 8.32 -21.18 -10.25
CA SER A 196 8.13 -19.73 -10.25
C SER A 196 9.07 -18.97 -11.20
N ALA A 197 10.31 -19.43 -11.34
CA ALA A 197 11.28 -18.87 -12.30
C ALA A 197 10.86 -19.14 -13.75
N MET A 198 10.34 -20.35 -14.03
CA MET A 198 9.83 -20.68 -15.37
C MET A 198 8.59 -19.86 -15.69
N GLU A 199 7.65 -19.75 -14.76
CA GLU A 199 6.44 -18.93 -14.92
C GLU A 199 6.77 -17.48 -15.20
N ARG A 200 7.67 -16.89 -14.41
CA ARG A 200 8.10 -15.50 -14.64
C ARG A 200 8.76 -15.34 -16.01
N LYS A 201 9.63 -16.28 -16.39
CA LYS A 201 10.28 -16.26 -17.71
C LYS A 201 9.28 -16.33 -18.84
N GLU A 202 8.25 -17.17 -18.76
CA GLU A 202 7.20 -17.28 -19.77
C GLU A 202 6.43 -15.98 -19.96
N ILE A 203 6.14 -15.24 -18.86
CA ILE A 203 5.51 -13.92 -18.93
C ILE A 203 6.43 -12.93 -19.68
N ILE A 204 7.70 -12.85 -19.30
CA ILE A 204 8.67 -11.93 -19.91
C ILE A 204 8.90 -12.27 -21.38
N ASP A 205 9.13 -13.52 -21.71
CA ASP A 205 9.29 -14.01 -23.08
C ASP A 205 8.03 -13.71 -23.90
N GLY A 206 6.84 -14.00 -23.36
CA GLY A 206 5.56 -13.77 -24.01
C GLY A 206 5.31 -12.30 -24.34
N LYS A 207 5.49 -11.40 -23.36
CA LYS A 207 5.36 -9.96 -23.57
C LYS A 207 6.35 -9.44 -24.60
N THR A 208 7.62 -9.85 -24.48
CA THR A 208 8.68 -9.43 -25.40
C THR A 208 8.39 -9.93 -26.81
N GLN A 209 8.08 -11.20 -27.00
CA GLN A 209 7.74 -11.77 -28.31
C GLN A 209 6.52 -11.08 -28.91
N TYR A 210 5.47 -10.86 -28.13
CA TYR A 210 4.26 -10.22 -28.61
C TYR A 210 4.54 -8.82 -29.18
N LEU A 211 5.20 -7.97 -28.40
CA LEU A 211 5.44 -6.59 -28.81
C LEU A 211 6.46 -6.49 -29.95
N PHE A 212 7.58 -7.21 -29.88
CA PHE A 212 8.61 -7.12 -30.92
C PHE A 212 8.18 -7.73 -32.27
N LYS A 213 7.32 -8.78 -32.27
CA LYS A 213 6.68 -9.29 -33.51
C LYS A 213 5.82 -8.20 -34.17
N ARG A 214 5.01 -7.48 -33.40
CA ARG A 214 4.22 -6.35 -33.90
C ARG A 214 5.07 -5.20 -34.42
N LEU A 215 6.29 -5.05 -33.92
CA LEU A 215 7.29 -4.10 -34.42
C LEU A 215 8.03 -4.59 -35.65
N GLY A 216 7.81 -5.83 -36.09
CA GLY A 216 8.41 -6.42 -37.30
C GLY A 216 9.74 -7.13 -37.09
N TYR A 217 10.12 -7.45 -35.84
CA TYR A 217 11.33 -8.23 -35.56
C TYR A 217 11.13 -9.72 -35.91
N SER A 218 12.19 -10.36 -36.40
CA SER A 218 12.19 -11.81 -36.61
C SER A 218 12.26 -12.58 -35.27
N ASP A 219 11.78 -13.83 -35.25
CA ASP A 219 11.93 -14.71 -34.08
C ASP A 219 13.40 -14.87 -33.65
N GLY A 220 14.33 -14.90 -34.63
CA GLY A 220 15.77 -14.97 -34.34
C GLY A 220 16.29 -13.71 -33.62
N ASP A 221 15.83 -12.52 -34.02
CA ASP A 221 16.21 -11.26 -33.37
C ASP A 221 15.64 -11.18 -31.95
N ILE A 222 14.38 -11.59 -31.77
CA ILE A 222 13.71 -11.59 -30.47
C ILE A 222 14.42 -12.56 -29.50
N ASN A 223 14.72 -13.77 -29.96
CA ASN A 223 15.45 -14.75 -29.16
C ASN A 223 16.84 -14.24 -28.76
N ARG A 224 17.52 -13.50 -29.64
CA ARG A 224 18.79 -12.86 -29.32
C ARG A 224 18.62 -11.77 -28.27
N LEU A 225 17.60 -10.89 -28.39
CA LEU A 225 17.30 -9.86 -27.38
C LEU A 225 17.09 -10.48 -26.00
N LEU A 226 16.32 -11.55 -25.89
CA LEU A 226 16.04 -12.23 -24.61
C LEU A 226 17.31 -12.90 -24.06
N THR A 227 18.05 -13.64 -24.90
CA THR A 227 19.29 -14.33 -24.50
C THR A 227 20.34 -13.34 -24.00
N ASP A 228 20.54 -12.24 -24.73
CA ASP A 228 21.49 -11.19 -24.36
C ASP A 228 21.06 -10.52 -23.03
N THR A 229 19.74 -10.25 -22.88
CA THR A 229 19.19 -9.64 -21.67
C THR A 229 19.47 -10.51 -20.44
N TYR A 230 19.06 -11.77 -20.47
CA TYR A 230 19.29 -12.67 -19.34
C TYR A 230 20.79 -12.87 -19.06
N GLY A 231 21.61 -12.93 -20.11
CA GLY A 231 23.05 -13.07 -19.98
C GLY A 231 23.72 -11.87 -19.31
N ILE A 232 23.32 -10.64 -19.65
CA ILE A 232 23.90 -9.43 -19.05
C ILE A 232 23.36 -9.18 -17.65
N GLU A 233 22.06 -9.42 -17.41
CA GLU A 233 21.47 -9.31 -16.07
C GLU A 233 22.15 -10.26 -15.10
N LYS A 234 22.44 -11.52 -15.52
CA LYS A 234 23.22 -12.45 -14.70
C LYS A 234 24.61 -11.92 -14.34
N LYS A 235 25.29 -11.20 -15.24
CA LYS A 235 26.58 -10.55 -14.91
C LYS A 235 26.42 -9.44 -13.89
N PHE A 236 25.36 -8.64 -13.98
CA PHE A 236 25.05 -7.62 -12.99
C PHE A 236 24.74 -8.25 -11.62
N ILE A 237 23.96 -9.34 -11.59
CA ILE A 237 23.63 -10.05 -10.35
C ILE A 237 24.87 -10.60 -9.67
N VAL A 238 25.79 -11.25 -10.42
CA VAL A 238 27.08 -11.73 -9.88
C VAL A 238 27.96 -10.59 -9.35
N ALA A 239 27.76 -9.38 -9.85
CA ALA A 239 28.47 -8.19 -9.37
C ALA A 239 27.92 -7.62 -8.08
N LEU A 240 26.65 -7.91 -7.73
CA LEU A 240 26.04 -7.46 -6.48
C LEU A 240 26.75 -8.07 -5.27
N ASN A 241 26.73 -7.35 -4.15
CA ASN A 241 27.11 -7.93 -2.87
C ASN A 241 26.03 -8.91 -2.40
N GLU A 242 26.41 -10.09 -1.93
CA GLU A 242 25.48 -11.13 -1.43
C GLU A 242 24.51 -10.60 -0.37
N ASN A 243 24.95 -9.64 0.45
CA ASN A 243 24.12 -9.03 1.49
C ASN A 243 23.21 -7.90 0.99
N TRP A 244 23.33 -7.44 -0.26
CA TRP A 244 22.52 -6.33 -0.79
C TRP A 244 21.09 -6.76 -1.10
N ASN A 245 20.87 -8.01 -1.49
CA ASN A 245 19.53 -8.53 -1.82
C ASN A 245 18.64 -8.81 -0.61
N ASN A 246 19.20 -8.86 0.61
CA ASN A 246 18.46 -9.10 1.84
C ASN A 246 18.10 -7.76 2.49
N THR A 247 17.04 -7.08 2.02
CA THR A 247 16.20 -6.08 2.72
C THR A 247 16.90 -5.01 3.59
N ASN A 248 18.21 -5.05 3.79
CA ASN A 248 18.97 -4.20 4.69
C ASN A 248 19.58 -2.96 4.03
N GLN A 249 18.96 -2.41 2.97
CA GLN A 249 19.30 -1.06 2.46
C GLN A 249 19.12 0.01 3.57
N ALA A 250 18.37 -0.34 4.61
CA ALA A 250 18.19 0.48 5.80
C ALA A 250 19.42 0.53 6.71
N GLU A 251 20.43 -0.33 6.53
CA GLU A 251 21.63 -0.31 7.35
C GLU A 251 22.58 0.81 6.93
N ASN A 252 23.07 1.57 7.91
CA ASN A 252 24.00 2.68 7.69
C ASN A 252 25.32 2.28 7.05
N LYS A 253 25.68 0.99 7.07
CA LYS A 253 26.90 0.49 6.39
C LYS A 253 26.91 0.69 4.86
N TYR A 254 25.73 0.93 4.26
CA TYR A 254 25.59 1.22 2.84
C TYR A 254 25.43 2.71 2.53
N VAL A 255 25.54 3.58 3.52
CA VAL A 255 25.42 5.03 3.36
C VAL A 255 26.81 5.65 3.33
N PHE A 256 27.09 6.38 2.27
CA PHE A 256 28.38 6.99 2.02
C PHE A 256 28.24 8.48 1.71
N ASP A 257 29.32 9.25 1.97
CA ASP A 257 29.41 10.58 1.43
C ASP A 257 29.42 10.58 -0.08
N LYS A 258 28.75 11.54 -0.71
CA LYS A 258 28.69 11.69 -2.16
C LYS A 258 30.08 11.61 -2.82
N LYS A 259 31.10 12.28 -2.21
CA LYS A 259 32.46 12.23 -2.72
C LYS A 259 33.00 10.81 -2.79
N THR A 260 32.81 10.00 -1.74
CA THR A 260 33.25 8.59 -1.71
C THR A 260 32.58 7.78 -2.82
N VAL A 261 31.29 8.02 -3.04
CA VAL A 261 30.53 7.33 -4.09
C VAL A 261 31.03 7.73 -5.49
N LEU A 262 31.26 9.02 -5.72
CA LEU A 262 31.74 9.49 -7.03
C LEU A 262 33.18 9.02 -7.31
N ASP A 263 34.05 9.00 -6.30
CA ASP A 263 35.40 8.42 -6.42
C ASP A 263 35.35 6.91 -6.77
N ALA A 264 34.37 6.18 -6.21
CA ALA A 264 34.18 4.75 -6.48
C ALA A 264 33.56 4.47 -7.87
N ALA A 265 32.82 5.42 -8.42
CA ALA A 265 32.19 5.27 -9.74
C ALA A 265 33.21 5.22 -10.88
N GLY A 266 34.41 5.74 -10.70
CA GLY A 266 35.46 5.78 -11.72
C GLY A 266 34.99 6.51 -12.99
N HIS A 267 34.93 5.80 -14.11
CA HIS A 267 34.43 6.36 -15.38
C HIS A 267 32.91 6.20 -15.59
N TYR A 268 32.23 5.49 -14.69
CA TYR A 268 30.76 5.39 -14.77
C TYR A 268 30.12 6.76 -14.52
N PRO A 269 29.16 7.22 -15.32
CA PRO A 269 28.72 8.63 -15.38
C PRO A 269 27.77 9.03 -14.25
N LEU A 270 27.99 8.55 -13.02
CA LEU A 270 27.05 8.69 -11.90
C LEU A 270 26.77 10.16 -11.54
N GLU A 271 27.79 11.01 -11.55
CA GLU A 271 27.62 12.44 -11.23
C GLU A 271 26.67 13.14 -12.18
N SER A 272 26.87 12.94 -13.50
CA SER A 272 26.01 13.49 -14.53
C SER A 272 24.60 12.91 -14.47
N TYR A 273 24.48 11.62 -14.16
CA TYR A 273 23.19 10.94 -13.97
C TYR A 273 22.39 11.58 -12.82
N LEU A 274 23.00 11.73 -11.66
CA LEU A 274 22.39 12.36 -10.49
C LEU A 274 22.00 13.82 -10.77
N LYS A 275 22.91 14.60 -11.35
CA LYS A 275 22.67 16.00 -11.67
C LYS A 275 21.48 16.19 -12.63
N ASN A 276 21.46 15.46 -13.73
CA ASN A 276 20.42 15.62 -14.74
C ASN A 276 19.03 15.15 -14.27
N ARG A 277 18.96 14.43 -13.15
CA ARG A 277 17.72 13.98 -12.52
C ARG A 277 17.38 14.74 -11.22
N GLY A 278 18.02 15.88 -10.98
CA GLY A 278 17.68 16.79 -9.87
C GLY A 278 18.29 16.41 -8.52
N HIS A 279 19.26 15.48 -8.50
CA HIS A 279 19.90 14.99 -7.26
C HIS A 279 21.30 15.58 -7.02
N GLU A 280 21.64 16.72 -7.64
CA GLU A 280 22.94 17.35 -7.48
C GLU A 280 23.24 17.82 -6.05
N LYS A 281 22.20 18.09 -5.25
CA LYS A 281 22.33 18.55 -3.85
C LYS A 281 22.42 17.42 -2.83
N SER A 282 22.32 16.17 -3.24
CA SER A 282 22.44 15.02 -2.34
C SER A 282 23.84 14.99 -1.73
N GLU A 283 23.96 14.92 -0.41
CA GLU A 283 25.24 14.83 0.31
C GLU A 283 25.57 13.41 0.72
N LYS A 284 24.55 12.61 1.04
CA LYS A 284 24.65 11.21 1.43
C LYS A 284 23.90 10.34 0.41
N ILE A 285 24.53 9.22 0.03
CA ILE A 285 24.00 8.29 -0.93
C ILE A 285 24.07 6.86 -0.36
N SER A 286 22.97 6.15 -0.42
CA SER A 286 22.87 4.75 -0.06
C SER A 286 22.90 3.89 -1.33
N LEU A 287 23.84 2.98 -1.42
CA LEU A 287 23.99 2.04 -2.55
C LEU A 287 24.93 0.89 -2.22
N ASP A 288 24.94 -0.14 -3.06
CA ASP A 288 26.01 -1.14 -3.10
C ASP A 288 27.24 -0.55 -3.82
N ILE A 289 28.21 -0.08 -3.05
CA ILE A 289 29.42 0.56 -3.59
C ILE A 289 30.34 -0.44 -4.32
N GLU A 290 30.32 -1.73 -3.96
CA GLU A 290 31.11 -2.77 -4.62
C GLU A 290 30.50 -3.13 -5.98
N TYR A 291 29.20 -3.08 -6.11
CA TYR A 291 28.52 -3.16 -7.39
C TYR A 291 28.90 -1.99 -8.30
N LEU A 292 28.82 -0.75 -7.77
CA LEU A 292 29.19 0.44 -8.52
C LEU A 292 30.60 0.36 -9.10
N LYS A 293 31.59 -0.08 -8.31
CA LYS A 293 32.98 -0.22 -8.76
C LYS A 293 33.15 -1.16 -9.97
N LYS A 294 32.25 -2.13 -10.15
CA LYS A 294 32.33 -3.13 -11.23
C LYS A 294 31.63 -2.66 -12.52
N LEU A 295 30.75 -1.65 -12.45
CA LEU A 295 29.88 -1.26 -13.57
C LEU A 295 30.64 -0.80 -14.81
N ASP A 296 31.70 0.02 -14.67
CA ASP A 296 32.47 0.49 -15.82
C ASP A 296 33.07 -0.68 -16.60
N GLY A 297 33.62 -1.68 -15.91
CA GLY A 297 34.16 -2.89 -16.53
C GLY A 297 33.09 -3.72 -17.25
N ILE A 298 31.91 -3.92 -16.62
CA ILE A 298 30.80 -4.66 -17.24
C ILE A 298 30.28 -3.91 -18.48
N CYS A 299 30.11 -2.61 -18.40
CA CYS A 299 29.61 -1.79 -19.51
C CYS A 299 30.60 -1.78 -20.68
N SER A 300 31.92 -1.73 -20.42
CA SER A 300 32.94 -1.68 -21.45
C SER A 300 33.00 -2.94 -22.34
N GLY A 301 32.66 -4.10 -21.81
CA GLY A 301 32.78 -5.37 -22.52
C GLY A 301 31.47 -5.94 -23.08
N ASN A 302 30.31 -5.28 -22.87
CA ASN A 302 29.00 -5.88 -23.13
C ASN A 302 27.99 -4.94 -23.80
N LEU A 303 28.44 -4.00 -24.63
CA LEU A 303 27.59 -2.97 -25.23
C LEU A 303 26.36 -3.55 -25.94
N GLY A 304 26.53 -4.58 -26.77
CA GLY A 304 25.40 -5.19 -27.49
C GLY A 304 24.35 -5.79 -26.55
N ALA A 305 24.80 -6.53 -25.55
CA ALA A 305 23.88 -7.16 -24.58
C ALA A 305 23.17 -6.13 -23.69
N ILE A 306 23.83 -5.02 -23.33
CA ILE A 306 23.22 -3.93 -22.60
C ILE A 306 22.14 -3.24 -23.46
N LYS A 307 22.40 -3.01 -24.75
CA LYS A 307 21.38 -2.49 -25.68
C LYS A 307 20.16 -3.42 -25.75
N SER A 308 20.37 -4.74 -25.84
CA SER A 308 19.30 -5.74 -25.82
C SER A 308 18.48 -5.63 -24.53
N MET A 309 19.12 -5.56 -23.38
CA MET A 309 18.47 -5.38 -22.06
C MET A 309 17.68 -4.08 -22.01
N LEU A 310 18.25 -2.95 -22.42
CA LEU A 310 17.54 -1.66 -22.44
C LEU A 310 16.29 -1.70 -23.32
N LYS A 311 16.35 -2.38 -24.49
CA LYS A 311 15.18 -2.54 -25.36
C LYS A 311 14.10 -3.41 -24.71
N VAL A 312 14.47 -4.53 -24.12
CA VAL A 312 13.52 -5.42 -23.43
C VAL A 312 12.89 -4.70 -22.24
N GLN A 313 13.67 -4.02 -21.40
CA GLN A 313 13.16 -3.24 -20.27
C GLN A 313 12.21 -2.11 -20.76
N THR A 314 12.57 -1.41 -21.84
CA THR A 314 11.70 -0.39 -22.46
C THR A 314 10.39 -1.02 -22.93
N ALA A 315 10.44 -2.16 -23.60
CA ALA A 315 9.25 -2.85 -24.10
C ALA A 315 8.32 -3.29 -22.97
N LEU A 316 8.87 -3.91 -21.93
CA LEU A 316 8.11 -4.40 -20.76
C LEU A 316 7.44 -3.26 -20.01
N THR A 317 8.13 -2.13 -19.83
CA THR A 317 7.59 -0.95 -19.13
C THR A 317 6.56 -0.21 -19.97
N CYS A 318 6.79 -0.10 -21.29
CA CYS A 318 5.99 0.77 -22.16
C CYS A 318 4.76 0.09 -22.76
N GLY A 319 4.68 -1.25 -22.73
CA GLY A 319 3.59 -1.98 -23.41
C GLY A 319 2.19 -1.56 -22.99
N ASP A 320 2.00 -1.32 -21.70
CA ASP A 320 0.69 -0.89 -21.14
C ASP A 320 0.26 0.51 -21.59
N TYR A 321 1.17 1.33 -22.12
CA TYR A 321 0.93 2.70 -22.58
C TYR A 321 0.74 2.80 -24.10
N LEU A 322 0.69 1.66 -24.81
CA LEU A 322 0.44 1.54 -26.24
C LEU A 322 -1.05 1.33 -26.52
N ASP A 323 -1.38 0.64 -27.61
CA ASP A 323 -2.75 0.34 -28.01
C ASP A 323 -3.42 -0.71 -27.09
N LYS A 324 -4.75 -0.82 -27.24
CA LYS A 324 -5.55 -1.73 -26.39
C LYS A 324 -5.14 -3.19 -26.57
N GLU A 325 -4.82 -3.59 -27.79
CA GLU A 325 -4.42 -4.97 -28.08
C GLU A 325 -3.15 -5.37 -27.33
N THR A 326 -2.14 -4.47 -27.27
CA THR A 326 -0.91 -4.69 -26.50
C THR A 326 -1.18 -4.69 -25.01
N HIS A 327 -1.95 -3.73 -24.52
CA HIS A 327 -2.33 -3.64 -23.11
C HIS A 327 -3.05 -4.92 -22.64
N ASP A 328 -4.05 -5.37 -23.40
CA ASP A 328 -4.81 -6.57 -23.06
C ASP A 328 -3.93 -7.82 -23.10
N ALA A 329 -3.05 -7.94 -24.10
CA ALA A 329 -2.12 -9.07 -24.19
C ALA A 329 -1.15 -9.12 -22.98
N PHE A 330 -0.60 -7.97 -22.58
CA PHE A 330 0.28 -7.87 -21.41
C PHE A 330 -0.46 -8.22 -20.12
N THR A 331 -1.67 -7.70 -19.94
CA THR A 331 -2.54 -7.99 -18.79
C THR A 331 -2.90 -9.49 -18.72
N ASN A 332 -3.25 -10.09 -19.85
CA ASN A 332 -3.61 -11.51 -19.90
C ASN A 332 -2.44 -12.44 -19.60
N LEU A 333 -1.22 -12.08 -20.04
CA LEU A 333 -0.01 -12.84 -19.71
C LEU A 333 0.31 -12.80 -18.21
N GLU A 334 0.10 -11.66 -17.54
CA GLU A 334 0.24 -11.61 -16.07
C GLU A 334 -0.85 -12.44 -15.38
N LYS A 335 -2.12 -12.24 -15.73
CA LYS A 335 -3.26 -12.92 -15.08
C LYS A 335 -3.28 -14.43 -15.27
N SER A 336 -2.76 -14.93 -16.38
CA SER A 336 -2.75 -16.39 -16.66
C SER A 336 -1.96 -17.19 -15.62
N ARG A 337 -1.17 -16.52 -14.78
CA ARG A 337 -0.24 -17.11 -13.80
C ARG A 337 -0.54 -16.73 -12.35
N THR A 338 -1.29 -15.63 -12.12
CA THR A 338 -1.79 -15.32 -10.78
C THR A 338 -3.00 -16.19 -10.48
N LYS A 339 -2.80 -17.27 -9.75
CA LYS A 339 -3.86 -18.29 -9.48
C LYS A 339 -5.03 -17.78 -8.63
N GLU A 340 -4.95 -16.58 -8.04
CA GLU A 340 -5.88 -16.15 -7.00
C GLU A 340 -6.16 -14.64 -7.00
N ASP A 341 -6.62 -14.09 -8.14
CA ASP A 341 -7.13 -12.72 -8.12
C ASP A 341 -8.42 -12.65 -7.27
N LYS A 342 -8.49 -11.62 -6.42
CA LYS A 342 -9.75 -11.30 -5.72
C LYS A 342 -10.89 -11.24 -6.73
N PRO A 343 -12.01 -11.94 -6.53
CA PRO A 343 -13.14 -11.89 -7.44
C PRO A 343 -13.60 -10.44 -7.66
N ILE A 344 -13.35 -9.90 -8.86
CA ILE A 344 -13.71 -8.53 -9.21
C ILE A 344 -15.13 -8.52 -9.79
N THR A 345 -16.03 -7.78 -9.17
CA THR A 345 -17.41 -7.59 -9.61
C THR A 345 -17.71 -6.15 -10.03
N ASP A 346 -16.64 -5.38 -10.35
CA ASP A 346 -16.79 -3.99 -10.79
C ASP A 346 -17.47 -3.91 -12.17
N ASP A 347 -18.33 -2.92 -12.35
CA ASP A 347 -18.86 -2.57 -13.66
C ASP A 347 -17.78 -1.97 -14.57
N GLU A 348 -18.08 -1.84 -15.86
CA GLU A 348 -17.10 -1.37 -16.85
C GLU A 348 -16.64 0.08 -16.58
N GLU A 349 -17.50 0.93 -16.03
CA GLU A 349 -17.13 2.30 -15.68
C GLU A 349 -16.15 2.31 -14.49
N THR A 350 -16.41 1.53 -13.46
CA THR A 350 -15.51 1.38 -12.31
C THR A 350 -14.16 0.81 -12.74
N LYS A 351 -14.13 -0.20 -13.62
CA LYS A 351 -12.88 -0.74 -14.18
C LYS A 351 -12.09 0.31 -14.94
N ALA A 352 -12.75 1.09 -15.80
CA ALA A 352 -12.09 2.17 -16.54
C ALA A 352 -11.53 3.26 -15.62
N ASN A 353 -12.29 3.65 -14.58
CA ASN A 353 -11.84 4.62 -13.59
C ASN A 353 -10.64 4.08 -12.78
N LYS A 354 -10.67 2.82 -12.36
CA LYS A 354 -9.53 2.19 -11.68
C LYS A 354 -8.30 2.13 -12.58
N LEU A 355 -8.46 1.76 -13.86
CA LEU A 355 -7.34 1.77 -14.81
C LEU A 355 -6.72 3.17 -14.92
N LEU A 356 -7.54 4.22 -15.04
CA LEU A 356 -7.04 5.59 -15.15
C LEU A 356 -6.42 6.08 -13.84
N PHE A 357 -7.15 5.99 -12.72
CA PHE A 357 -6.77 6.67 -11.48
C PHE A 357 -5.83 5.85 -10.61
N ASP A 358 -5.90 4.52 -10.62
CA ASP A 358 -5.06 3.68 -9.77
C ASP A 358 -3.82 3.16 -10.53
N GLN A 359 -3.95 2.84 -11.85
CA GLN A 359 -2.84 2.30 -12.63
C GLN A 359 -2.07 3.38 -13.39
N TYR A 360 -2.75 4.25 -14.14
CA TYR A 360 -2.06 5.21 -14.99
C TYR A 360 -1.64 6.48 -14.23
N ILE A 361 -2.54 7.13 -13.50
CA ILE A 361 -2.21 8.32 -12.70
C ILE A 361 -1.60 7.90 -11.36
N GLY A 362 -2.22 6.94 -10.68
CA GLY A 362 -1.88 6.52 -9.32
C GLY A 362 -0.45 6.06 -9.11
N LYS A 363 0.18 5.48 -10.15
CA LYS A 363 1.58 5.05 -10.13
C LYS A 363 2.58 6.14 -10.55
N THR A 364 2.13 7.38 -10.70
CA THR A 364 2.96 8.49 -11.18
C THR A 364 2.93 9.68 -10.22
N ALA A 365 3.86 10.60 -10.42
CA ALA A 365 3.90 11.86 -9.68
C ALA A 365 2.62 12.73 -9.86
N LEU A 366 1.81 12.48 -10.91
CA LEU A 366 0.54 13.19 -11.10
C LEU A 366 -0.48 12.86 -10.02
N ASN A 367 -0.37 11.68 -9.39
CA ASN A 367 -1.25 11.30 -8.28
C ASN A 367 -1.17 12.32 -7.13
N ALA A 368 0.04 12.74 -6.76
CA ALA A 368 0.22 13.75 -5.71
C ALA A 368 -0.45 15.08 -6.06
N GLY A 369 -0.35 15.52 -7.31
CA GLY A 369 -1.04 16.73 -7.79
C GLY A 369 -2.56 16.58 -7.80
N LEU A 370 -3.07 15.43 -8.24
CA LEU A 370 -4.51 15.13 -8.21
C LEU A 370 -5.04 15.06 -6.78
N ASN A 371 -4.29 14.47 -5.88
CA ASN A 371 -4.62 14.39 -4.46
C ASN A 371 -4.75 15.80 -3.83
N GLN A 372 -3.83 16.72 -4.15
CA GLN A 372 -3.92 18.11 -3.70
C GLN A 372 -5.21 18.76 -4.20
N ILE A 373 -5.52 18.64 -5.49
CA ILE A 373 -6.74 19.21 -6.10
C ILE A 373 -7.99 18.58 -5.47
N TYR A 374 -7.96 17.28 -5.17
CA TYR A 374 -9.06 16.57 -4.51
C TYR A 374 -9.34 17.16 -3.11
N VAL A 375 -8.29 17.34 -2.32
CA VAL A 375 -8.41 17.91 -0.97
C VAL A 375 -8.92 19.34 -1.04
N ASP A 376 -8.35 20.18 -1.89
CA ASP A 376 -8.76 21.59 -2.04
C ASP A 376 -10.24 21.72 -2.43
N ARG A 377 -10.80 20.72 -3.13
CA ARG A 377 -12.17 20.75 -3.62
C ARG A 377 -13.19 20.11 -2.68
N TYR A 378 -12.81 19.00 -2.02
CA TYR A 378 -13.78 18.13 -1.33
C TYR A 378 -13.59 18.06 0.19
N THR A 379 -12.55 18.69 0.73
CA THR A 379 -12.33 18.67 2.17
C THR A 379 -12.78 19.99 2.79
N ASP A 380 -13.71 19.90 3.74
CA ASP A 380 -14.11 21.03 4.56
C ASP A 380 -13.00 21.34 5.58
N PRO A 381 -12.52 22.59 5.70
CA PRO A 381 -11.60 22.97 6.77
C PRO A 381 -12.08 22.59 8.18
N ALA A 382 -13.40 22.58 8.43
CA ALA A 382 -13.96 22.11 9.69
C ALA A 382 -13.72 20.62 9.95
N ALA A 383 -13.58 19.79 8.90
CA ALA A 383 -13.25 18.38 9.04
C ALA A 383 -11.87 18.19 9.67
N TYR A 384 -10.88 18.97 9.25
CA TYR A 384 -9.53 18.91 9.82
C TYR A 384 -9.54 19.17 11.33
N GLU A 385 -10.21 20.25 11.77
CA GLU A 385 -10.28 20.61 13.20
C GLU A 385 -11.03 19.54 14.02
N LYS A 386 -12.12 19.00 13.49
CA LYS A 386 -12.87 17.91 14.14
C LYS A 386 -12.01 16.66 14.30
N LEU A 387 -11.34 16.24 13.22
CA LEU A 387 -10.49 15.05 13.23
C LEU A 387 -9.28 15.22 14.14
N MET A 388 -8.60 16.35 14.09
CA MET A 388 -7.48 16.64 15.00
C MET A 388 -7.89 16.63 16.46
N THR A 389 -9.04 17.26 16.75
CA THR A 389 -9.59 17.29 18.13
C THR A 389 -9.91 15.88 18.62
N MET A 390 -10.60 15.07 17.81
CA MET A 390 -10.93 13.68 18.12
C MET A 390 -9.66 12.84 18.29
N THR A 391 -8.72 12.94 17.36
CA THR A 391 -7.46 12.19 17.40
C THR A 391 -6.66 12.52 18.65
N ASN A 392 -6.53 13.79 19.00
CA ASN A 392 -5.84 14.21 20.23
C ASN A 392 -6.53 13.68 21.50
N ARG A 393 -7.86 13.58 21.53
CA ARG A 393 -8.59 12.96 22.65
C ARG A 393 -8.30 11.46 22.74
N LEU A 394 -8.24 10.75 21.60
CA LEU A 394 -7.88 9.32 21.56
C LEU A 394 -6.43 9.09 22.00
N VAL A 395 -5.47 9.89 21.51
CA VAL A 395 -4.07 9.84 21.98
C VAL A 395 -4.00 10.06 23.49
N LYS A 396 -4.74 11.05 24.01
CA LYS A 396 -4.84 11.32 25.46
C LYS A 396 -5.45 10.14 26.20
N ALA A 397 -6.48 9.50 25.66
CA ALA A 397 -7.09 8.31 26.28
C ALA A 397 -6.09 7.15 26.39
N TYR A 398 -5.28 6.90 25.35
CA TYR A 398 -4.19 5.91 25.44
C TYR A 398 -3.17 6.27 26.51
N ARG A 399 -2.68 7.52 26.50
CA ARG A 399 -1.66 8.00 27.41
C ARG A 399 -2.10 8.00 28.88
N ASP A 400 -3.17 8.71 29.18
CA ASP A 400 -3.56 9.06 30.55
C ASP A 400 -4.43 7.99 31.23
N ASN A 401 -5.16 7.19 30.45
CA ASN A 401 -6.09 6.20 30.97
C ASN A 401 -5.63 4.75 30.72
N ILE A 402 -5.34 4.41 29.46
CA ILE A 402 -5.03 3.03 29.07
C ILE A 402 -3.65 2.63 29.60
N PHE A 403 -2.58 3.34 29.23
CA PHE A 403 -1.23 2.96 29.68
C PHE A 403 -0.99 3.27 31.15
N THR A 404 -1.36 4.48 31.61
CA THR A 404 -1.21 4.86 33.03
C THR A 404 -2.04 3.94 33.94
N GLY A 405 -3.26 3.60 33.54
CA GLY A 405 -4.18 2.73 34.28
C GLY A 405 -3.93 1.23 34.11
N SER A 406 -3.00 0.80 33.27
CA SER A 406 -2.73 -0.61 33.01
C SER A 406 -2.35 -1.34 34.31
N THR A 407 -2.97 -2.50 34.53
CA THR A 407 -2.73 -3.36 35.70
C THR A 407 -1.64 -4.41 35.47
N TRP A 408 -1.18 -4.56 34.22
CA TRP A 408 -0.21 -5.58 33.83
C TRP A 408 1.13 -5.01 33.34
N LEU A 409 1.18 -3.75 32.90
CA LEU A 409 2.45 -3.08 32.60
C LEU A 409 3.18 -2.72 33.91
N SER A 410 4.49 -2.99 33.93
CA SER A 410 5.39 -2.42 34.93
C SER A 410 5.45 -0.90 34.84
N ASP A 411 5.97 -0.23 35.87
CA ASP A 411 6.13 1.22 35.82
C ASP A 411 7.08 1.66 34.69
N GLU A 412 8.10 0.84 34.39
CA GLU A 412 9.01 1.06 33.27
C GLU A 412 8.29 0.87 31.93
N GLY A 413 7.49 -0.19 31.78
CA GLY A 413 6.67 -0.44 30.59
C GLY A 413 5.61 0.64 30.36
N LYS A 414 4.94 1.12 31.41
CA LYS A 414 4.04 2.29 31.31
C LYS A 414 4.76 3.52 30.78
N LYS A 415 5.93 3.84 31.36
CA LYS A 415 6.74 4.97 30.93
C LYS A 415 7.16 4.82 29.47
N ALA A 416 7.65 3.66 29.05
CA ALA A 416 8.08 3.39 27.69
C ALA A 416 6.93 3.53 26.69
N SER A 417 5.72 3.03 27.03
CA SER A 417 4.51 3.17 26.23
C SER A 417 4.06 4.62 26.10
N ILE A 418 4.12 5.37 27.20
CA ILE A 418 3.83 6.82 27.20
C ILE A 418 4.84 7.58 26.36
N ASP A 419 6.14 7.30 26.50
CA ASP A 419 7.18 7.93 25.69
C ASP A 419 6.97 7.65 24.18
N LYS A 420 6.42 6.47 23.81
CA LYS A 420 6.12 6.13 22.41
C LYS A 420 4.90 6.86 21.88
N ILE A 421 3.81 6.93 22.66
CA ILE A 421 2.60 7.66 22.26
C ILE A 421 2.86 9.19 22.22
N ASP A 422 3.67 9.74 23.12
CA ASP A 422 4.05 11.16 23.11
C ASP A 422 4.92 11.52 21.89
N ALA A 423 5.60 10.54 21.30
CA ALA A 423 6.39 10.71 20.08
C ALA A 423 5.61 10.41 18.79
N LEU A 424 4.33 10.01 18.89
CA LEU A 424 3.48 9.71 17.75
C LEU A 424 3.34 10.91 16.81
N LYS A 425 3.49 10.69 15.52
CA LYS A 425 3.18 11.68 14.48
C LYS A 425 1.75 11.49 14.02
N VAL A 426 1.01 12.58 13.95
CA VAL A 426 -0.39 12.58 13.52
C VAL A 426 -0.49 13.34 12.21
N HIS A 427 -0.94 12.64 11.17
CA HIS A 427 -1.14 13.17 9.83
C HIS A 427 -2.60 13.01 9.44
N VAL A 428 -3.24 14.11 9.09
CA VAL A 428 -4.68 14.16 8.80
C VAL A 428 -4.89 14.80 7.44
N ILE A 429 -5.66 14.14 6.59
CA ILE A 429 -6.16 14.62 5.30
C ILE A 429 -5.10 14.65 4.21
N TYR A 430 -4.09 15.52 4.31
CA TYR A 430 -3.09 15.74 3.27
C TYR A 430 -1.78 16.30 3.87
N PRO A 431 -0.62 16.04 3.23
CA PRO A 431 0.66 16.67 3.60
C PRO A 431 0.55 18.21 3.57
N ASP A 432 0.99 18.87 4.63
CA ASP A 432 1.01 20.34 4.76
C ASP A 432 2.23 21.00 4.09
N ASN A 433 3.11 20.21 3.47
CA ASN A 433 4.32 20.66 2.81
C ASN A 433 4.12 20.75 1.29
N ASN A 434 4.63 21.79 0.65
CA ASN A 434 4.51 22.01 -0.79
C ASN A 434 5.83 21.74 -1.51
N VAL A 435 6.11 20.46 -1.78
CA VAL A 435 7.27 20.03 -2.60
C VAL A 435 6.91 19.86 -4.06
N LEU A 436 5.61 19.88 -4.40
CA LEU A 436 5.11 19.62 -5.74
C LEU A 436 5.39 20.82 -6.66
N ASP A 437 6.02 20.55 -7.77
CA ASP A 437 6.37 21.55 -8.78
C ASP A 437 6.24 20.94 -10.17
N TYR A 438 5.18 21.26 -10.87
CA TYR A 438 4.90 20.81 -12.23
C TYR A 438 5.19 21.87 -13.28
N SER A 439 5.91 22.96 -12.95
CA SER A 439 6.19 24.07 -13.85
C SER A 439 6.91 23.63 -15.14
N ASN A 440 7.78 22.63 -15.03
CA ASN A 440 8.55 22.08 -16.14
C ASN A 440 7.85 20.94 -16.90
N LEU A 441 6.75 20.40 -16.36
CA LEU A 441 6.00 19.36 -17.05
C LEU A 441 5.23 19.97 -18.22
N ASN A 442 5.35 19.37 -19.39
CA ASN A 442 4.64 19.81 -20.59
C ASN A 442 4.21 18.61 -21.45
N ILE A 443 2.99 18.16 -21.24
CA ILE A 443 2.38 17.06 -22.00
C ILE A 443 1.79 17.65 -23.29
N ARG A 444 2.17 17.10 -24.45
CA ARG A 444 1.60 17.48 -25.76
C ARG A 444 0.20 16.89 -25.88
N LYS A 445 -0.75 17.70 -26.33
CA LYS A 445 -2.12 17.26 -26.64
C LYS A 445 -2.15 16.35 -27.88
N LYS A 446 -3.24 15.57 -28.03
CA LYS A 446 -3.52 14.81 -29.27
C LYS A 446 -3.43 15.69 -30.54
N SER A 447 -4.01 16.91 -30.51
CA SER A 447 -3.99 17.85 -31.60
C SER A 447 -2.58 18.34 -31.97
N GLU A 448 -1.61 18.19 -31.10
CA GLU A 448 -0.19 18.53 -31.26
C GLU A 448 0.66 17.30 -31.61
N GLY A 449 0.03 16.18 -31.92
CA GLY A 449 0.68 14.91 -32.18
C GLY A 449 1.20 14.19 -30.93
N GLY A 450 0.66 14.48 -29.75
CA GLY A 450 0.99 13.80 -28.51
C GLY A 450 0.51 12.34 -28.53
N THR A 451 1.27 11.45 -27.90
CA THR A 451 0.89 10.07 -27.65
C THR A 451 0.78 9.82 -26.14
N PHE A 452 0.05 8.79 -25.75
CA PHE A 452 -0.01 8.45 -24.33
C PHE A 452 1.36 8.00 -23.79
N LEU A 453 2.15 7.30 -24.60
CA LEU A 453 3.51 6.91 -24.22
C LEU A 453 4.42 8.13 -23.99
N ASP A 454 4.37 9.16 -24.88
CA ASP A 454 5.16 10.39 -24.66
C ASP A 454 4.75 11.11 -23.36
N ALA A 455 3.45 11.11 -23.05
CA ALA A 455 2.95 11.68 -21.81
C ALA A 455 3.48 10.92 -20.57
N TYR A 456 3.45 9.58 -20.61
CA TYR A 456 4.06 8.75 -19.58
C TYR A 456 5.56 9.04 -19.40
N MET A 457 6.30 9.15 -20.51
CA MET A 457 7.74 9.45 -20.47
C MET A 457 8.04 10.82 -19.84
N ALA A 458 7.23 11.84 -20.14
CA ALA A 458 7.37 13.14 -19.50
C ALA A 458 7.12 13.08 -17.98
N VAL A 459 6.11 12.30 -17.56
CA VAL A 459 5.77 12.13 -16.15
C VAL A 459 6.80 11.26 -15.43
N ALA A 460 7.40 10.26 -16.07
CA ALA A 460 8.47 9.46 -15.50
C ALA A 460 9.69 10.33 -15.12
N TYR A 461 10.08 11.23 -15.98
CA TYR A 461 11.13 12.22 -15.66
C TYR A 461 10.69 13.18 -14.54
N GLN A 462 9.44 13.65 -14.56
CA GLN A 462 8.89 14.52 -13.52
C GLN A 462 8.94 13.85 -12.14
N ASN A 463 8.69 12.55 -12.08
CA ASN A 463 8.79 11.78 -10.85
C ASN A 463 10.20 11.82 -10.26
N ASP A 464 11.23 11.56 -11.08
CA ASP A 464 12.63 11.66 -10.64
C ASP A 464 13.01 13.07 -10.19
N TYR A 465 12.55 14.10 -10.90
CA TYR A 465 12.78 15.49 -10.52
C TYR A 465 12.20 15.84 -9.14
N LEU A 466 10.97 15.42 -8.87
CA LEU A 466 10.34 15.64 -7.55
C LEU A 466 11.02 14.83 -6.44
N LYS A 467 11.42 13.58 -6.72
CA LYS A 467 12.24 12.80 -5.78
C LYS A 467 13.53 13.53 -5.42
N GLY A 468 14.18 14.18 -6.40
CA GLY A 468 15.37 15.00 -6.19
C GLY A 468 15.13 16.20 -5.27
N LYS A 469 13.99 16.86 -5.42
CA LYS A 469 13.59 17.95 -4.49
C LYS A 469 13.44 17.45 -3.06
N ILE A 470 12.76 16.31 -2.87
CA ILE A 470 12.58 15.70 -1.54
C ILE A 470 13.93 15.28 -0.95
N ALA A 471 14.81 14.68 -1.76
CA ALA A 471 16.15 14.28 -1.31
C ALA A 471 17.02 15.47 -0.83
N ALA A 472 16.78 16.66 -1.36
CA ALA A 472 17.47 17.88 -0.98
C ALA A 472 16.94 18.56 0.31
N MET A 473 15.84 18.05 0.87
CA MET A 473 15.25 18.59 2.11
C MET A 473 15.98 18.04 3.35
N PRO A 474 15.99 18.78 4.46
CA PRO A 474 16.34 18.22 5.76
C PRO A 474 15.44 17.02 6.08
N TYR A 475 16.00 16.02 6.77
CA TYR A 475 15.20 14.91 7.23
C TYR A 475 14.24 15.34 8.33
N ASP A 476 12.97 15.01 8.14
CA ASP A 476 11.93 15.10 9.15
C ASP A 476 11.17 13.76 9.19
N ARG A 477 11.21 13.07 10.33
CA ARG A 477 10.44 11.83 10.53
C ARG A 477 8.93 12.05 10.38
N GLY A 478 8.46 13.26 10.67
CA GLY A 478 7.08 13.66 10.47
C GLY A 478 6.75 14.12 9.05
N PHE A 479 7.69 14.02 8.09
CA PHE A 479 7.41 14.40 6.72
C PHE A 479 6.51 13.36 6.03
N TRP A 480 5.30 13.74 5.69
CA TRP A 480 4.41 12.93 4.86
C TRP A 480 4.79 13.12 3.38
N ASN A 481 5.47 12.13 2.81
CA ASN A 481 5.94 12.19 1.43
C ASN A 481 4.75 12.07 0.45
N PRO A 482 4.40 13.12 -0.33
CA PRO A 482 3.27 13.06 -1.24
C PRO A 482 3.48 12.13 -2.45
N LEU A 483 4.74 11.69 -2.71
CA LEU A 483 5.06 10.74 -3.78
C LEU A 483 5.01 9.29 -3.32
N ASP A 484 4.78 9.04 -2.04
CA ASP A 484 4.58 7.70 -1.51
C ASP A 484 3.15 7.24 -1.79
N ASN A 485 3.00 6.37 -2.78
CA ASN A 485 1.69 5.88 -3.17
C ASN A 485 1.03 4.98 -2.10
N SER A 486 1.81 4.39 -1.19
CA SER A 486 1.27 3.64 -0.05
C SER A 486 0.56 4.54 0.97
N LEU A 487 0.93 5.83 0.97
CA LEU A 487 0.35 6.89 1.80
C LEU A 487 -0.48 7.90 0.98
N SER A 488 -1.07 7.45 -0.13
CA SER A 488 -1.87 8.31 -1.01
C SER A 488 -3.13 8.83 -0.30
N THR A 489 -3.28 10.15 -0.23
CA THR A 489 -4.36 10.80 0.53
C THR A 489 -5.78 10.49 0.03
N THR A 490 -5.93 10.00 -1.21
CA THR A 490 -7.24 9.59 -1.74
C THR A 490 -7.50 8.09 -1.64
N THR A 491 -6.68 7.36 -0.90
CA THR A 491 -6.96 5.97 -0.51
C THR A 491 -8.10 5.95 0.53
N THR A 492 -9.02 5.00 0.40
CA THR A 492 -10.12 4.81 1.37
C THR A 492 -9.64 3.92 2.52
N ASN A 493 -8.72 4.44 3.30
CA ASN A 493 -8.08 3.76 4.43
C ASN A 493 -7.50 4.79 5.41
N SER A 494 -6.99 4.32 6.53
CA SER A 494 -5.99 4.97 7.37
C SER A 494 -4.89 3.96 7.65
N VAL A 495 -3.72 4.41 8.07
CA VAL A 495 -2.59 3.51 8.34
C VAL A 495 -1.73 4.02 9.50
N TYR A 496 -1.16 3.08 10.27
CA TYR A 496 -0.03 3.34 11.12
C TYR A 496 1.26 2.94 10.38
N ASN A 497 2.21 3.85 10.29
CA ASN A 497 3.51 3.58 9.70
C ASN A 497 4.55 3.32 10.78
N LEU A 498 5.10 2.12 10.80
CA LEU A 498 6.06 1.62 11.78
C LEU A 498 7.34 2.47 11.83
N GLU A 499 7.86 2.86 10.66
CA GLU A 499 9.15 3.56 10.54
C GLU A 499 9.08 5.03 10.93
N THR A 500 7.88 5.61 10.86
CA THR A 500 7.67 7.01 11.29
C THR A 500 7.08 7.11 12.69
N ASN A 501 6.62 6.02 13.29
CA ASN A 501 5.75 6.02 14.47
C ASN A 501 4.64 7.06 14.26
N GLY A 502 3.89 6.91 13.18
CA GLY A 502 2.91 7.90 12.74
C GLY A 502 1.63 7.28 12.23
N ILE A 503 0.49 7.94 12.50
CA ILE A 503 -0.81 7.61 11.92
C ILE A 503 -1.13 8.57 10.78
N TYR A 504 -1.77 8.02 9.74
CA TYR A 504 -2.16 8.76 8.54
C TYR A 504 -3.64 8.54 8.27
N ILE A 505 -4.43 9.58 8.38
CA ILE A 505 -5.88 9.58 8.15
C ILE A 505 -6.13 10.24 6.81
N PHE A 506 -6.45 9.44 5.80
CA PHE A 506 -6.55 9.90 4.43
C PHE A 506 -7.88 10.59 4.13
N ALA A 507 -7.85 11.62 3.26
CA ALA A 507 -9.06 12.33 2.82
C ALA A 507 -10.05 11.40 2.10
N GLY A 508 -9.57 10.38 1.40
CA GLY A 508 -10.42 9.38 0.74
C GLY A 508 -11.26 8.54 1.71
N PHE A 509 -10.90 8.52 2.99
CA PHE A 509 -11.64 7.79 4.03
C PHE A 509 -12.70 8.69 4.74
N LEU A 510 -12.79 9.97 4.35
CA LEU A 510 -13.75 10.92 4.91
C LEU A 510 -15.07 10.92 4.12
N GLU A 511 -15.68 9.75 4.02
CA GLU A 511 -16.96 9.49 3.37
C GLU A 511 -17.89 8.74 4.33
N ASP A 512 -19.20 8.84 4.09
CA ASP A 512 -20.18 8.00 4.80
C ASP A 512 -19.90 6.50 4.53
N PRO A 513 -19.94 5.61 5.53
CA PRO A 513 -20.38 5.81 6.93
C PRO A 513 -19.28 6.21 7.91
N MET A 514 -18.04 6.42 7.48
CA MET A 514 -16.92 6.66 8.38
C MET A 514 -16.90 8.08 8.93
N PHE A 515 -17.13 9.07 8.07
CA PHE A 515 -17.08 10.46 8.50
C PHE A 515 -17.96 11.39 7.63
N ARG A 516 -18.66 12.29 8.29
CA ARG A 516 -19.26 13.54 7.75
C ARG A 516 -19.11 14.63 8.80
N THR A 517 -19.05 15.88 8.38
CA THR A 517 -18.88 17.02 9.29
C THR A 517 -20.10 17.28 10.18
N ASP A 518 -21.28 16.77 9.80
CA ASP A 518 -22.55 16.88 10.52
C ASP A 518 -22.87 15.68 11.44
N MET A 519 -21.98 14.68 11.50
CA MET A 519 -22.13 13.56 12.43
C MET A 519 -22.16 14.04 13.90
N THR A 520 -22.98 13.34 14.71
CA THR A 520 -22.88 13.44 16.18
C THR A 520 -21.54 12.89 16.67
N ASP A 521 -21.17 13.16 17.91
CA ASP A 521 -19.94 12.61 18.48
C ASP A 521 -19.99 11.07 18.50
N GLU A 522 -21.16 10.47 18.83
CA GLU A 522 -21.34 9.02 18.83
C GLU A 522 -21.07 8.42 17.45
N GLU A 523 -21.67 8.97 16.38
CA GLU A 523 -21.46 8.51 15.01
C GLU A 523 -20.00 8.67 14.58
N MET A 524 -19.39 9.83 14.88
CA MET A 524 -18.02 10.12 14.54
C MET A 524 -17.02 9.17 15.25
N TYR A 525 -17.22 8.96 16.58
CA TYR A 525 -16.37 8.01 17.30
C TYR A 525 -16.61 6.55 16.88
N ALA A 526 -17.85 6.19 16.52
CA ALA A 526 -18.17 4.84 16.05
C ALA A 526 -17.60 4.53 14.65
N GLY A 527 -17.57 5.52 13.76
CA GLY A 527 -16.98 5.42 12.42
C GLY A 527 -15.47 5.66 12.47
N ILE A 528 -15.04 6.86 12.07
CA ILE A 528 -13.62 7.20 11.94
C ILE A 528 -12.85 7.12 13.26
N GLY A 529 -13.50 7.38 14.41
CA GLY A 529 -12.86 7.37 15.73
C GLY A 529 -12.33 5.99 16.10
N THR A 530 -13.12 4.92 15.90
CA THR A 530 -12.65 3.55 16.14
C THR A 530 -11.48 3.20 15.24
N THR A 531 -11.49 3.66 13.99
CA THR A 531 -10.38 3.44 13.05
C THR A 531 -9.12 4.20 13.46
N VAL A 532 -9.23 5.46 13.88
CA VAL A 532 -8.08 6.22 14.41
C VAL A 532 -7.50 5.56 15.65
N GLY A 533 -8.35 5.09 16.56
CA GLY A 533 -7.91 4.34 17.72
C GLY A 533 -7.24 3.00 17.35
N HIS A 534 -7.73 2.33 16.31
CA HIS A 534 -7.14 1.12 15.73
C HIS A 534 -5.72 1.42 15.19
N GLU A 535 -5.53 2.49 14.41
CA GLU A 535 -4.20 2.87 13.92
C GLU A 535 -3.23 3.21 15.06
N ILE A 536 -3.70 3.90 16.11
CA ILE A 536 -2.87 4.15 17.29
C ILE A 536 -2.46 2.82 17.95
N SER A 537 -3.37 1.85 18.00
CA SER A 537 -3.12 0.52 18.59
C SER A 537 -2.05 -0.26 17.84
N HIS A 538 -1.94 -0.11 16.52
CA HIS A 538 -0.87 -0.70 15.72
C HIS A 538 0.54 -0.30 16.15
N GLY A 539 0.70 0.84 16.79
CA GLY A 539 1.96 1.20 17.44
C GLY A 539 2.39 0.23 18.55
N PHE A 540 1.45 -0.56 19.06
CA PHE A 540 1.61 -1.42 20.23
C PHE A 540 1.13 -2.86 20.00
N ASP A 541 0.72 -3.21 18.79
CA ASP A 541 0.36 -4.57 18.40
C ASP A 541 1.60 -5.47 18.23
N LYS A 542 1.41 -6.68 17.75
CA LYS A 542 2.48 -7.66 17.50
C LYS A 542 3.63 -7.07 16.66
N ASN A 543 3.32 -6.30 15.63
CA ASN A 543 4.31 -5.72 14.71
C ASN A 543 4.88 -4.41 15.26
N GLY A 544 4.01 -3.50 15.74
CA GLY A 544 4.40 -2.21 16.30
C GLY A 544 5.24 -2.32 17.56
N ALA A 545 5.03 -3.37 18.36
CA ALA A 545 5.83 -3.65 19.56
C ALA A 545 7.32 -3.89 19.26
N GLU A 546 7.68 -4.23 18.02
CA GLU A 546 9.08 -4.39 17.61
C GLU A 546 9.79 -3.06 17.30
N TYR A 547 9.05 -1.96 17.15
CA TYR A 547 9.58 -0.64 16.77
C TYR A 547 9.48 0.35 17.94
N ASN A 548 10.59 1.02 18.22
CA ASN A 548 10.65 2.05 19.26
C ASN A 548 9.96 3.37 18.86
N LYS A 549 9.97 4.34 19.73
CA LYS A 549 9.35 5.67 19.52
C LYS A 549 9.94 6.47 18.36
N GLU A 550 11.15 6.15 17.90
CA GLU A 550 11.81 6.72 16.74
C GLU A 550 11.51 5.96 15.44
N GLY A 551 10.68 4.89 15.47
CA GLY A 551 10.41 4.04 14.30
C GLY A 551 11.58 3.13 13.93
N ILE A 552 12.46 2.83 14.87
CA ILE A 552 13.59 1.93 14.68
C ILE A 552 13.19 0.55 15.19
N LYS A 553 13.42 -0.51 14.40
CA LYS A 553 13.22 -1.90 14.84
C LYS A 553 14.25 -2.21 15.93
N GLN A 554 13.87 -2.00 17.16
CA GLN A 554 14.68 -2.15 18.36
C GLN A 554 13.81 -2.43 19.57
N LYS A 555 14.24 -3.38 20.40
CA LYS A 555 13.59 -3.66 21.67
C LYS A 555 13.51 -2.40 22.54
N TRP A 556 12.32 -2.08 23.00
CA TRP A 556 12.05 -0.89 23.80
C TRP A 556 11.20 -1.20 25.05
N MET A 557 10.40 -2.28 25.01
CA MET A 557 9.57 -2.71 26.12
C MET A 557 10.38 -3.65 27.04
N PRO A 558 10.22 -3.59 28.38
CA PRO A 558 10.79 -4.57 29.29
C PRO A 558 10.34 -6.00 28.98
N ASP A 559 11.19 -7.01 29.25
CA ASP A 559 10.88 -8.41 28.95
C ASP A 559 9.61 -8.89 29.60
N VAL A 560 9.38 -8.53 30.86
CA VAL A 560 8.18 -8.94 31.60
C VAL A 560 6.90 -8.41 30.97
N ASP A 561 6.94 -7.17 30.47
CA ASP A 561 5.80 -6.54 29.83
C ASP A 561 5.58 -7.11 28.41
N GLN A 562 6.67 -7.38 27.69
CA GLN A 562 6.59 -8.02 26.36
C GLN A 562 5.99 -9.44 26.47
N MET A 563 6.38 -10.22 27.47
CA MET A 563 5.79 -11.54 27.72
C MET A 563 4.29 -11.45 28.07
N ALA A 564 3.92 -10.50 28.93
CA ALA A 564 2.53 -10.29 29.31
C ALA A 564 1.67 -9.78 28.13
N PHE A 565 2.24 -8.99 27.23
CA PHE A 565 1.60 -8.57 25.98
C PHE A 565 1.40 -9.76 25.03
N ASN A 566 2.46 -10.55 24.80
CA ASN A 566 2.39 -11.73 23.92
C ASN A 566 1.31 -12.72 24.38
N ASP A 567 1.19 -12.99 25.70
CA ASP A 567 0.13 -13.85 26.27
C ASP A 567 -1.29 -13.34 25.90
N ARG A 568 -1.49 -12.04 25.82
CA ARG A 568 -2.76 -11.45 25.42
C ARG A 568 -3.03 -11.59 23.92
N VAL A 569 -2.03 -11.36 23.09
CA VAL A 569 -2.11 -11.54 21.64
C VAL A 569 -2.36 -13.01 21.29
N ASP A 570 -1.70 -13.94 22.02
CA ASP A 570 -1.91 -15.38 21.86
C ASP A 570 -3.35 -15.80 22.23
N LYS A 571 -3.97 -15.15 23.23
CA LYS A 571 -5.38 -15.38 23.58
C LYS A 571 -6.31 -14.89 22.45
N VAL A 572 -6.01 -13.75 21.81
CA VAL A 572 -6.76 -13.29 20.63
C VAL A 572 -6.63 -14.31 19.49
N ALA A 573 -5.41 -14.76 19.20
CA ALA A 573 -5.17 -15.77 18.18
C ALA A 573 -5.91 -17.09 18.48
N ALA A 574 -5.87 -17.55 19.72
CA ALA A 574 -6.57 -18.77 20.16
C ALA A 574 -8.09 -18.62 20.04
N TYR A 575 -8.63 -17.45 20.40
CA TYR A 575 -10.06 -17.19 20.28
C TYR A 575 -10.50 -17.23 18.81
N PHE A 576 -9.83 -16.52 17.91
CA PHE A 576 -10.14 -16.59 16.48
C PHE A 576 -9.96 -17.99 15.90
N SER A 577 -8.92 -18.74 16.33
CA SER A 577 -8.71 -20.13 15.89
C SER A 577 -9.82 -21.10 16.37
N SER A 578 -10.68 -20.68 17.28
CA SER A 578 -11.88 -21.44 17.68
C SER A 578 -13.11 -21.09 16.84
N LEU A 579 -13.05 -20.05 16.00
CA LEU A 579 -14.18 -19.54 15.22
C LEU A 579 -14.20 -20.13 13.82
N LYS A 580 -15.40 -20.40 13.35
CA LYS A 580 -15.68 -20.85 11.99
C LYS A 580 -16.57 -19.82 11.30
N PRO A 581 -16.04 -19.06 10.33
CA PRO A 581 -16.74 -17.87 9.81
C PRO A 581 -18.05 -18.20 9.06
N TYR A 582 -18.15 -19.36 8.41
CA TYR A 582 -19.37 -19.80 7.73
C TYR A 582 -19.42 -21.31 7.56
N ALA A 583 -20.58 -21.85 7.17
CA ALA A 583 -20.78 -23.28 6.97
C ALA A 583 -19.81 -23.84 5.91
N ASN A 584 -19.23 -25.02 6.19
CA ASN A 584 -18.32 -25.72 5.27
C ASN A 584 -16.96 -25.03 4.98
N CYS A 585 -16.56 -23.99 5.75
CA CYS A 585 -15.19 -23.50 5.74
C CYS A 585 -14.35 -24.12 6.86
N GLY A 586 -13.04 -23.84 6.88
CA GLY A 586 -12.13 -24.13 7.99
C GLY A 586 -12.31 -23.20 9.19
N LEU A 587 -11.54 -23.42 10.25
CA LEU A 587 -11.37 -22.47 11.32
C LEU A 587 -10.43 -21.34 10.86
N TYR A 588 -10.54 -20.15 11.48
CA TYR A 588 -9.56 -19.09 11.27
C TYR A 588 -8.14 -19.60 11.60
N ASN A 589 -7.15 -19.13 10.85
CA ASN A 589 -5.81 -19.06 11.36
C ASN A 589 -5.69 -17.78 12.22
N GLY A 590 -5.85 -17.92 13.53
CA GLY A 590 -5.89 -16.76 14.43
C GLY A 590 -4.59 -15.94 14.40
N ASN A 591 -3.44 -16.55 14.05
CA ASN A 591 -2.18 -15.83 13.93
C ASN A 591 -2.14 -14.87 12.74
N ASN A 592 -2.94 -15.11 11.69
CA ASN A 592 -3.05 -14.20 10.55
C ASN A 592 -3.85 -12.93 10.89
N VAL A 593 -4.84 -13.05 11.78
CA VAL A 593 -5.77 -11.95 12.08
C VAL A 593 -5.55 -11.28 13.44
N ASN A 594 -4.62 -11.77 14.27
CA ASN A 594 -4.47 -11.31 15.65
C ASN A 594 -4.01 -9.85 15.77
N ALA A 595 -3.16 -9.36 14.88
CA ALA A 595 -2.70 -7.97 14.91
C ALA A 595 -3.89 -7.01 14.67
N GLU A 596 -4.66 -7.26 13.62
CA GLU A 596 -5.83 -6.46 13.26
C GLU A 596 -6.95 -6.55 14.30
N ALA A 597 -7.23 -7.75 14.80
CA ALA A 597 -8.20 -7.94 15.87
C ALA A 597 -7.78 -7.26 17.18
N THR A 598 -6.49 -7.27 17.51
CA THR A 598 -5.94 -6.55 18.67
C THR A 598 -6.11 -5.04 18.50
N ALA A 599 -5.87 -4.53 17.28
CA ALA A 599 -6.03 -3.12 16.97
C ALA A 599 -7.51 -2.69 17.02
N ASP A 600 -8.45 -3.51 16.54
CA ASP A 600 -9.90 -3.27 16.68
C ASP A 600 -10.34 -3.14 18.14
N MET A 601 -9.86 -4.06 19.00
CA MET A 601 -10.15 -4.02 20.44
C MET A 601 -9.54 -2.78 21.10
N GLY A 602 -8.33 -2.38 20.70
CA GLY A 602 -7.67 -1.17 21.18
C GLY A 602 -8.42 0.10 20.78
N GLY A 603 -8.83 0.22 19.51
CA GLY A 603 -9.61 1.34 19.00
C GLY A 603 -10.95 1.50 19.73
N MET A 604 -11.69 0.38 19.91
CA MET A 604 -12.93 0.36 20.68
C MET A 604 -12.70 0.81 22.12
N ARG A 605 -11.66 0.28 22.80
CA ARG A 605 -11.31 0.67 24.18
C ARG A 605 -11.02 2.15 24.29
N ALA A 606 -10.28 2.74 23.34
CA ALA A 606 -9.95 4.15 23.36
C ALA A 606 -11.21 5.03 23.20
N CYS A 607 -12.10 4.68 22.26
CA CYS A 607 -13.35 5.39 22.06
C CYS A 607 -14.27 5.30 23.28
N LEU A 608 -14.43 4.13 23.89
CA LEU A 608 -15.21 3.94 25.10
C LEU A 608 -14.59 4.69 26.31
N THR A 609 -13.27 4.86 26.34
CA THR A 609 -12.60 5.66 27.37
C THR A 609 -12.96 7.14 27.22
N VAL A 610 -12.96 7.67 25.98
CA VAL A 610 -13.40 9.05 25.70
C VAL A 610 -14.91 9.22 25.97
N ALA A 611 -15.73 8.24 25.60
CA ALA A 611 -17.19 8.27 25.83
C ALA A 611 -17.56 8.44 27.32
N LYS A 612 -16.77 7.88 28.23
CA LYS A 612 -16.98 8.02 29.68
C LYS A 612 -16.82 9.45 30.23
N GLU A 613 -16.16 10.33 29.45
CA GLU A 613 -16.02 11.74 29.82
C GLU A 613 -17.32 12.53 29.66
N ASP A 614 -18.27 12.03 28.82
CA ASP A 614 -19.58 12.65 28.62
C ASP A 614 -20.69 11.80 29.28
N PRO A 615 -21.34 12.27 30.36
CA PRO A 615 -22.40 11.51 31.02
C PRO A 615 -23.67 11.37 30.14
N ASN A 616 -23.79 12.12 29.06
CA ASN A 616 -24.90 12.05 28.12
C ASN A 616 -24.61 11.24 26.87
N PHE A 617 -23.43 10.62 26.78
CA PHE A 617 -23.04 9.84 25.61
C PHE A 617 -24.03 8.70 25.34
N ASN A 618 -24.57 8.66 24.13
CA ASN A 618 -25.54 7.65 23.72
C ASN A 618 -24.84 6.37 23.21
N TYR A 619 -24.49 5.46 24.15
CA TYR A 619 -23.83 4.19 23.82
C TYR A 619 -24.61 3.36 22.80
N LYS A 620 -25.98 3.42 22.82
CA LYS A 620 -26.77 2.67 21.86
C LYS A 620 -26.55 3.18 20.44
N ALA A 621 -26.64 4.50 20.22
CA ALA A 621 -26.39 5.10 18.92
C ALA A 621 -24.95 4.83 18.44
N TYR A 622 -23.97 4.91 19.34
CA TYR A 622 -22.58 4.58 19.08
C TYR A 622 -22.42 3.14 18.55
N PHE A 623 -22.90 2.14 19.26
CA PHE A 623 -22.75 0.74 18.83
C PHE A 623 -23.55 0.43 17.57
N GLU A 624 -24.77 0.96 17.43
CA GLU A 624 -25.58 0.79 16.23
C GLU A 624 -24.88 1.37 14.99
N HIS A 625 -24.25 2.53 15.10
CA HIS A 625 -23.47 3.10 14.00
C HIS A 625 -22.23 2.27 13.70
N TYR A 626 -21.47 1.84 14.73
CA TYR A 626 -20.30 0.95 14.55
C TYR A 626 -20.68 -0.33 13.82
N GLY A 627 -21.73 -1.03 14.25
CA GLY A 627 -22.21 -2.23 13.59
C GLY A 627 -22.65 -1.98 12.14
N SER A 628 -23.32 -0.85 11.89
CA SER A 628 -23.77 -0.46 10.56
C SER A 628 -22.63 -0.09 9.60
N ALA A 629 -21.57 0.56 10.10
CA ALA A 629 -20.45 1.03 9.28
C ALA A 629 -19.71 -0.13 8.56
N TRP A 630 -19.65 -1.30 9.18
CA TRP A 630 -19.03 -2.52 8.61
C TRP A 630 -20.00 -3.37 7.76
N GLY A 631 -21.09 -2.79 7.26
CA GLY A 631 -22.06 -3.49 6.44
C GLY A 631 -21.45 -3.98 5.12
N CYS A 632 -21.55 -5.29 4.87
CA CYS A 632 -21.15 -5.90 3.61
C CYS A 632 -22.12 -7.00 3.19
N GLN A 633 -22.18 -7.25 1.87
CA GLN A 633 -22.80 -8.42 1.27
C GLN A 633 -21.98 -8.86 0.07
N HIS A 634 -21.27 -9.97 0.19
CA HIS A 634 -20.33 -10.48 -0.78
C HIS A 634 -20.84 -11.75 -1.48
N THR A 635 -20.20 -12.12 -2.59
CA THR A 635 -20.34 -13.49 -3.09
C THR A 635 -19.54 -14.43 -2.19
N LYS A 636 -19.88 -15.72 -2.23
CA LYS A 636 -19.16 -16.73 -1.47
C LYS A 636 -17.67 -16.75 -1.82
N GLU A 637 -17.34 -16.63 -3.10
CA GLU A 637 -15.97 -16.62 -3.61
C GLU A 637 -15.18 -15.40 -3.06
N THR A 638 -15.82 -14.24 -2.92
CA THR A 638 -15.20 -13.05 -2.31
C THR A 638 -14.90 -13.29 -0.83
N GLU A 639 -15.84 -13.89 -0.07
CA GLU A 639 -15.64 -14.21 1.34
C GLU A 639 -14.53 -15.26 1.54
N GLU A 640 -14.49 -16.31 0.71
CA GLU A 640 -13.44 -17.32 0.74
C GLU A 640 -12.07 -16.72 0.43
N TRP A 641 -12.01 -15.79 -0.51
CA TRP A 641 -10.77 -15.09 -0.82
C TRP A 641 -10.32 -14.20 0.35
N LEU A 642 -11.20 -13.36 0.90
CA LEU A 642 -10.90 -12.51 2.06
C LEU A 642 -10.44 -13.35 3.27
N PHE A 643 -11.13 -14.43 3.56
CA PHE A 643 -10.77 -15.33 4.65
C PHE A 643 -9.37 -15.93 4.52
N SER A 644 -8.91 -16.17 3.28
CA SER A 644 -7.64 -16.84 3.01
C SER A 644 -6.45 -15.87 2.87
N HIS A 645 -6.71 -14.60 2.48
CA HIS A 645 -5.65 -13.67 2.05
C HIS A 645 -5.63 -12.35 2.83
N ASP A 646 -6.74 -11.95 3.47
CA ASP A 646 -6.81 -10.68 4.19
C ASP A 646 -6.36 -10.88 5.65
N PRO A 647 -5.44 -10.07 6.18
CA PRO A 647 -5.05 -10.15 7.59
C PRO A 647 -6.15 -9.67 8.55
N HIS A 648 -7.20 -9.03 8.03
CA HIS A 648 -8.34 -8.61 8.84
C HIS A 648 -9.34 -9.76 9.03
N PRO A 649 -9.98 -9.86 10.20
CA PRO A 649 -11.18 -10.69 10.32
C PRO A 649 -12.27 -10.21 9.34
N LEU A 650 -13.12 -11.13 8.85
CA LEU A 650 -14.28 -10.77 8.05
C LEU A 650 -15.14 -9.73 8.77
N ALA A 651 -15.75 -8.80 8.04
CA ALA A 651 -16.36 -7.58 8.59
C ALA A 651 -17.33 -7.85 9.76
N PHE A 652 -18.20 -8.85 9.68
CA PHE A 652 -19.14 -9.17 10.76
C PHE A 652 -18.46 -9.75 11.99
N TYR A 653 -17.31 -10.43 11.80
CA TYR A 653 -16.48 -10.91 12.91
C TYR A 653 -15.69 -9.77 13.57
N ARG A 654 -15.24 -8.76 12.80
CA ARG A 654 -14.69 -7.53 13.38
C ARG A 654 -15.68 -6.87 14.34
N VAL A 655 -16.96 -6.79 13.95
CA VAL A 655 -18.02 -6.22 14.78
C VAL A 655 -18.30 -7.10 16.00
N ASN A 656 -18.75 -8.34 15.77
CA ASN A 656 -19.28 -9.19 16.84
C ASN A 656 -18.21 -9.58 17.85
N VAL A 657 -17.02 -10.01 17.40
CA VAL A 657 -15.94 -10.43 18.30
C VAL A 657 -15.42 -9.26 19.13
N THR A 658 -15.27 -8.09 18.51
CA THR A 658 -14.83 -6.90 19.23
C THR A 658 -15.83 -6.51 20.32
N LEU A 659 -17.13 -6.43 19.98
CA LEU A 659 -18.16 -5.99 20.91
C LEU A 659 -18.36 -6.93 22.11
N GLN A 660 -18.18 -8.25 21.92
CA GLN A 660 -18.27 -9.23 23.02
C GLN A 660 -17.28 -8.99 24.16
N GLN A 661 -16.19 -8.27 23.89
CA GLN A 661 -15.15 -8.01 24.88
C GLN A 661 -15.51 -6.92 25.90
N PHE A 662 -16.61 -6.14 25.67
CA PHE A 662 -16.87 -4.91 26.41
C PHE A 662 -18.16 -4.95 27.23
N ASP A 663 -18.03 -4.62 28.52
CA ASP A 663 -19.18 -4.51 29.45
C ASP A 663 -20.16 -3.39 29.00
N GLU A 664 -19.65 -2.31 28.44
CA GLU A 664 -20.44 -1.19 27.94
C GLU A 664 -21.45 -1.66 26.89
N PHE A 665 -21.04 -2.56 25.97
CA PHE A 665 -21.94 -3.16 24.99
C PHE A 665 -22.97 -4.07 25.65
N ASN A 666 -22.50 -5.00 26.51
CA ASN A 666 -23.37 -5.94 27.19
C ASN A 666 -24.44 -5.24 28.03
N ASN A 667 -24.06 -4.16 28.74
CA ASN A 667 -24.99 -3.38 29.54
C ASN A 667 -26.00 -2.60 28.70
N THR A 668 -25.54 -2.05 27.54
CA THR A 668 -26.40 -1.25 26.64
C THR A 668 -27.53 -2.08 26.05
N PHE A 669 -27.25 -3.33 25.66
CA PHE A 669 -28.21 -4.23 25.00
C PHE A 669 -28.74 -5.35 25.91
N ASP A 670 -28.45 -5.29 27.22
CA ASP A 670 -28.88 -6.31 28.20
C ASP A 670 -28.50 -7.73 27.74
N ILE A 671 -27.23 -7.92 27.31
CA ILE A 671 -26.68 -9.20 26.86
C ILE A 671 -26.42 -10.10 28.08
N LYS A 672 -26.91 -11.34 28.04
CA LYS A 672 -26.86 -12.29 29.16
C LYS A 672 -26.39 -13.67 28.73
N ALA A 673 -26.00 -14.48 29.69
CA ALA A 673 -25.66 -15.89 29.47
C ALA A 673 -26.77 -16.58 28.66
N GLY A 674 -26.38 -17.21 27.54
CA GLY A 674 -27.27 -17.85 26.60
C GLY A 674 -27.58 -17.03 25.33
N ASP A 675 -27.27 -15.74 25.31
CA ASP A 675 -27.33 -14.91 24.10
C ASP A 675 -26.11 -15.19 23.20
N GLY A 676 -26.28 -15.11 21.88
CA GLY A 676 -25.20 -15.36 20.91
C GLY A 676 -24.05 -14.35 21.00
N MET A 677 -24.33 -13.14 21.44
CA MET A 677 -23.32 -12.09 21.69
C MET A 677 -22.68 -12.17 23.08
N TYR A 678 -23.11 -13.10 23.94
CA TYR A 678 -22.54 -13.23 25.28
C TYR A 678 -21.20 -13.95 25.26
N LEU A 679 -20.22 -13.37 25.94
CA LEU A 679 -18.96 -14.02 26.27
C LEU A 679 -18.72 -13.91 27.78
N GLU A 680 -18.44 -15.05 28.44
CA GLU A 680 -18.18 -15.06 29.88
C GLU A 680 -17.04 -14.09 30.22
N PRO A 681 -17.16 -13.32 31.32
CA PRO A 681 -16.17 -12.30 31.71
C PRO A 681 -14.74 -12.82 31.78
N GLU A 682 -14.53 -14.04 32.23
CA GLU A 682 -13.21 -14.69 32.35
C GLU A 682 -12.61 -15.10 30.97
N LYS A 683 -13.42 -15.18 29.92
CA LYS A 683 -12.99 -15.47 28.58
C LYS A 683 -12.74 -14.18 27.73
N ARG A 684 -13.15 -13.03 28.27
CA ARG A 684 -12.94 -11.77 27.56
C ARG A 684 -11.47 -11.37 27.60
N ILE A 685 -11.03 -10.79 26.53
CA ILE A 685 -9.63 -10.44 26.32
C ILE A 685 -9.48 -8.93 26.49
N ALA A 686 -8.82 -8.52 27.56
CA ALA A 686 -8.41 -7.14 27.74
C ALA A 686 -6.95 -7.01 27.26
N ILE A 687 -6.77 -6.36 26.12
CA ILE A 687 -5.43 -6.08 25.59
C ILE A 687 -4.78 -4.97 26.43
N TRP A 688 -5.53 -3.89 26.64
CA TRP A 688 -5.07 -2.69 27.34
C TRP A 688 -5.92 -2.41 28.59
#